data_328b599c8b74d50808cc00b9b446c91f
#
_entry.id   328b599c8b74d50808cc00b9b446c91f
#
_cell.length_a   1.000
_cell.length_b   1.000
_cell.length_c   1.000
_cell.angle_alpha   90.00
_cell.angle_beta   90.00
_cell.angle_gamma   90.00
#
_symmetry.space_group_name_H-M   'P 1'
#
loop_
_entity.id
_entity.type
_entity.pdbx_description
1 polymer ?
#
loop_
_entity_poly.entity_id
_entity_poly.type
_entity_poly.pdbx_seq_one_letter_code
_entity_poly.pdbx_strand_id
1 'polypeptide(L)'
;MESGSVIEDNLPGYTRTKGSATSSVGPAGAIWLQGGTLVMEEGSKIQNMDSRGVYADGGKVEIGGTISNIAANKNAMWQANSGIAIHLRNNAEGTLTSTALIALIEKISSGSIIYCSDGAKSFKMENGSKITNCPKLNGNVIYAENSTVVIDGEISNVHATGNHILQTGGGGTAVTIGENGRILNNHAHYGAVYINGTDDRLDIYGKINGNICTNLGGGVVLANNGGNHNAAMYEGAEICNNKAEKTGGGTMISKGIFTMYGGTISGNISGTDSAKDEADRSGGGVFVRRGGQFIMNGGAIENNATTAFGGGVCFDASDYTGTVPKIELNAGTISNNLMQVTVGDEYQITGGRSNDLAVTGKDYGKRDRYLYISREAAVGDKAVYFQTGSKTVTPDDSSLDIRLGNTSAANVTALTKASKSMGWNDPLTTLWVQRDGAAKLTVGGLTLNALPVYVLTLPVDETGNIPDASKVQVYEAQKTNTGGVDITLPDVSGNGYAVAIVQPSQNHGTLIINGPETIERNKTGAHYPVTYTVTYDMSESMENIIEQSGGEAEYVLAIDQDVRLTGNPGSFNGESIQVTYSLPHSEFRVGDVLLASAKLRITVGRHDYIIPSNVTKTQKIETTYSLTTQVNGGHGTISASKAGLAAGSHETIVFTPNSGYEIDTVTVNGVKAEVLSNMLEVIMDADKTVIVTYKSIPHTHNHGTAWKSDAGNHWHECPCGDRKDIAAHSFKWVIDKEPTATRKGSKHEECTVCGYKKAAVAIPAKGSTVKPSDQPDKSGKTASSNTGDSSNPVLWSALLFISGGAVIGTTVVSQKKKYNRS
;
A
#
# COMPACT_ATOMS: atom_id res chain seq x y z
N MET A 1 -30.98 -24.71 -0.85
CA MET A 1 -30.98 -25.69 0.26
C MET A 1 -31.02 -24.88 1.55
N GLU A 2 -32.07 -25.06 2.33
CA GLU A 2 -32.23 -24.39 3.62
C GLU A 2 -31.31 -25.04 4.68
N SER A 3 -31.13 -24.30 5.78
CA SER A 3 -30.36 -24.80 6.93
C SER A 3 -30.83 -26.17 7.40
N GLY A 4 -29.93 -27.09 7.65
CA GLY A 4 -30.22 -28.47 8.05
C GLY A 4 -30.53 -29.43 6.89
N SER A 5 -30.68 -28.97 5.65
CA SER A 5 -30.84 -29.85 4.47
C SER A 5 -29.55 -30.63 4.19
N VAL A 6 -29.65 -31.91 3.88
CA VAL A 6 -28.50 -32.79 3.56
C VAL A 6 -28.74 -33.54 2.25
N ILE A 7 -27.74 -33.53 1.38
CA ILE A 7 -27.63 -34.45 0.23
C ILE A 7 -26.41 -35.34 0.50
N GLU A 8 -26.65 -36.62 0.62
CA GLU A 8 -25.57 -37.58 0.91
C GLU A 8 -25.80 -38.93 0.20
N ASP A 9 -24.72 -39.71 0.14
CA ASP A 9 -24.67 -41.10 -0.36
C ASP A 9 -25.24 -41.25 -1.75
N ASN A 10 -25.17 -40.19 -2.57
CA ASN A 10 -25.65 -40.22 -3.95
C ASN A 10 -24.62 -40.92 -4.83
N LEU A 11 -24.70 -42.23 -4.90
CA LEU A 11 -23.93 -43.03 -5.85
C LEU A 11 -24.40 -42.71 -7.28
N PRO A 12 -23.50 -42.53 -8.24
CA PRO A 12 -23.90 -42.39 -9.64
C PRO A 12 -24.55 -43.68 -10.09
N GLY A 13 -25.86 -43.79 -9.96
CA GLY A 13 -26.67 -44.92 -10.37
C GLY A 13 -26.78 -45.03 -11.88
N TYR A 14 -25.66 -45.30 -12.56
CA TYR A 14 -25.64 -45.68 -13.98
C TYR A 14 -25.03 -47.05 -14.16
N THR A 15 -25.83 -48.06 -14.04
CA THR A 15 -25.63 -49.34 -14.75
C THR A 15 -25.92 -49.11 -16.24
N ARG A 16 -24.91 -48.89 -17.06
CA ARG A 16 -25.04 -48.93 -18.51
C ARG A 16 -24.94 -50.34 -18.97
N THR A 17 -26.07 -50.94 -19.35
CA THR A 17 -26.11 -52.13 -20.21
C THR A 17 -25.46 -51.79 -21.55
N LYS A 18 -24.49 -52.62 -21.98
CA LYS A 18 -23.79 -52.56 -23.26
C LYS A 18 -24.81 -52.56 -24.43
N GLY A 19 -24.98 -51.43 -25.06
CA GLY A 19 -25.77 -51.26 -26.29
C GLY A 19 -25.39 -49.93 -26.93
N SER A 20 -24.97 -50.00 -28.20
CA SER A 20 -24.52 -48.87 -29.02
C SER A 20 -25.55 -47.75 -29.10
N ALA A 21 -25.28 -46.69 -28.41
CA ALA A 21 -25.87 -45.41 -28.75
C ALA A 21 -24.93 -44.32 -28.19
N THR A 22 -24.48 -43.47 -29.07
CA THR A 22 -23.84 -42.18 -28.79
C THR A 22 -24.86 -41.25 -28.12
N SER A 23 -25.09 -41.35 -26.87
CA SER A 23 -25.79 -40.36 -26.07
C SER A 23 -24.77 -39.67 -25.14
N SER A 24 -24.63 -38.37 -25.27
CA SER A 24 -23.93 -37.55 -24.32
C SER A 24 -24.55 -37.76 -22.93
N VAL A 25 -23.89 -38.54 -22.12
CA VAL A 25 -24.29 -38.71 -20.72
C VAL A 25 -23.95 -37.40 -20.04
N GLY A 26 -24.93 -36.70 -19.49
CA GLY A 26 -24.74 -35.48 -18.74
C GLY A 26 -23.79 -35.68 -17.55
N PRO A 27 -23.15 -34.65 -17.07
CA PRO A 27 -22.22 -34.74 -15.94
C PRO A 27 -22.96 -35.22 -14.68
N ALA A 28 -22.48 -36.27 -14.04
CA ALA A 28 -22.99 -36.75 -12.79
C ALA A 28 -22.54 -35.83 -11.65
N GLY A 29 -23.42 -35.43 -10.73
CA GLY A 29 -23.15 -34.60 -9.55
C GLY A 29 -24.33 -34.66 -8.58
N ALA A 30 -24.15 -34.21 -7.36
CA ALA A 30 -25.25 -34.07 -6.40
C ALA A 30 -26.28 -33.06 -6.91
N ILE A 31 -25.79 -31.95 -7.45
CA ILE A 31 -26.61 -30.88 -8.04
C ILE A 31 -26.09 -30.58 -9.47
N TRP A 32 -26.97 -30.56 -10.42
CA TRP A 32 -26.72 -30.08 -11.78
C TRP A 32 -27.57 -28.84 -12.04
N LEU A 33 -26.91 -27.67 -12.19
CA LEU A 33 -27.54 -26.40 -12.48
C LEU A 33 -27.36 -26.05 -13.97
N GLN A 34 -28.46 -25.88 -14.71
CA GLN A 34 -28.48 -25.34 -16.06
C GLN A 34 -29.06 -23.92 -16.05
N GLY A 35 -28.26 -22.92 -15.70
CA GLY A 35 -28.73 -21.55 -15.49
C GLY A 35 -29.52 -21.41 -14.16
N GLY A 36 -30.01 -20.21 -13.86
CA GLY A 36 -30.69 -19.91 -12.61
C GLY A 36 -29.73 -19.74 -11.42
N THR A 37 -30.23 -19.92 -10.20
CA THR A 37 -29.44 -19.68 -8.97
C THR A 37 -29.62 -20.86 -8.01
N LEU A 38 -28.50 -21.38 -7.55
CA LEU A 38 -28.42 -22.31 -6.41
C LEU A 38 -27.94 -21.52 -5.18
N VAL A 39 -28.70 -21.57 -4.10
CA VAL A 39 -28.27 -21.08 -2.79
C VAL A 39 -28.24 -22.25 -1.81
N MET A 40 -27.10 -22.45 -1.15
CA MET A 40 -26.94 -23.34 -0.01
C MET A 40 -26.77 -22.48 1.23
N GLU A 41 -27.75 -22.46 2.12
CA GLU A 41 -27.70 -21.72 3.37
C GLU A 41 -26.76 -22.37 4.39
N GLU A 42 -26.34 -21.62 5.39
CA GLU A 42 -25.58 -22.13 6.52
C GLU A 42 -26.30 -23.34 7.16
N GLY A 43 -25.53 -24.38 7.52
CA GLY A 43 -26.05 -25.64 8.08
C GLY A 43 -26.54 -26.64 7.04
N SER A 44 -26.72 -26.26 5.77
CA SER A 44 -26.98 -27.25 4.70
C SER A 44 -25.71 -28.00 4.31
N LYS A 45 -25.86 -29.25 3.81
CA LYS A 45 -24.71 -30.12 3.52
C LYS A 45 -24.85 -30.87 2.19
N ILE A 46 -23.75 -31.00 1.49
CA ILE A 46 -23.50 -31.98 0.44
C ILE A 46 -22.32 -32.83 0.93
N GLN A 47 -22.53 -34.11 1.17
CA GLN A 47 -21.49 -34.97 1.75
C GLN A 47 -21.54 -36.39 1.20
N ASN A 48 -20.44 -37.14 1.38
CA ASN A 48 -20.32 -38.58 1.01
C ASN A 48 -20.62 -38.84 -0.46
N MET A 49 -20.09 -38.03 -1.38
CA MET A 49 -20.35 -38.16 -2.81
C MET A 49 -19.23 -38.88 -3.54
N ASP A 50 -19.56 -39.79 -4.41
CA ASP A 50 -18.59 -40.53 -5.25
C ASP A 50 -18.26 -39.86 -6.58
N SER A 51 -18.67 -38.60 -6.82
CA SER A 51 -18.48 -37.91 -8.08
C SER A 51 -18.20 -36.41 -7.89
N ARG A 52 -19.21 -35.59 -8.03
CA ARG A 52 -19.17 -34.14 -7.89
C ARG A 52 -20.21 -33.67 -6.89
N GLY A 53 -19.92 -32.58 -6.20
CA GLY A 53 -20.89 -31.87 -5.39
C GLY A 53 -21.86 -31.08 -6.28
N VAL A 54 -21.42 -29.96 -6.82
CA VAL A 54 -22.19 -29.04 -7.67
C VAL A 54 -21.57 -28.96 -9.07
N TYR A 55 -22.39 -29.10 -10.10
CA TYR A 55 -22.01 -28.83 -11.48
C TYR A 55 -22.92 -27.73 -12.03
N ALA A 56 -22.36 -26.58 -12.36
CA ALA A 56 -23.09 -25.45 -12.93
C ALA A 56 -22.67 -25.18 -14.38
N ASP A 57 -23.65 -25.31 -15.26
CA ASP A 57 -23.55 -24.99 -16.68
C ASP A 57 -24.30 -23.68 -16.93
N GLY A 58 -23.66 -22.55 -16.60
CA GLY A 58 -24.28 -21.23 -16.46
C GLY A 58 -24.95 -21.03 -15.10
N GLY A 59 -25.44 -19.80 -14.86
CA GLY A 59 -26.16 -19.43 -13.65
C GLY A 59 -25.24 -19.09 -12.47
N LYS A 60 -25.80 -19.10 -11.28
CA LYS A 60 -25.15 -18.62 -10.05
C LYS A 60 -25.21 -19.68 -8.95
N VAL A 61 -24.07 -19.89 -8.28
CA VAL A 61 -23.91 -20.83 -7.16
C VAL A 61 -23.44 -20.06 -5.94
N GLU A 62 -24.22 -20.07 -4.88
CA GLU A 62 -23.91 -19.45 -3.59
C GLU A 62 -23.91 -20.54 -2.51
N ILE A 63 -22.76 -20.76 -1.89
CA ILE A 63 -22.57 -21.78 -0.86
C ILE A 63 -22.30 -21.12 0.48
N GLY A 64 -23.21 -21.22 1.43
CA GLY A 64 -23.04 -20.91 2.84
C GLY A 64 -22.97 -22.16 3.72
N GLY A 65 -23.27 -23.32 3.15
CA GLY A 65 -23.24 -24.62 3.83
C GLY A 65 -21.92 -25.36 3.71
N THR A 66 -21.96 -26.66 4.00
CA THR A 66 -20.78 -27.54 3.99
C THR A 66 -20.79 -28.48 2.77
N ILE A 67 -19.65 -28.57 2.06
CA ILE A 67 -19.40 -29.63 1.07
C ILE A 67 -18.23 -30.47 1.59
N SER A 68 -18.45 -31.75 1.83
CA SER A 68 -17.43 -32.60 2.44
C SER A 68 -17.49 -34.04 1.95
N ASN A 69 -16.35 -34.72 2.10
CA ASN A 69 -16.18 -36.12 1.75
C ASN A 69 -16.64 -36.43 0.30
N ILE A 70 -16.12 -35.65 -0.65
CA ILE A 70 -16.33 -35.92 -2.08
C ILE A 70 -15.14 -36.73 -2.56
N ALA A 71 -15.40 -37.93 -3.06
CA ALA A 71 -14.34 -38.85 -3.49
C ALA A 71 -14.43 -39.16 -4.98
N ALA A 72 -13.31 -39.51 -5.59
CA ALA A 72 -13.28 -40.03 -6.94
C ALA A 72 -13.59 -41.56 -6.95
N ASN A 73 -14.67 -41.94 -7.57
CA ASN A 73 -14.97 -43.38 -7.75
C ASN A 73 -14.01 -44.03 -8.75
N LYS A 74 -13.21 -44.97 -8.30
CA LYS A 74 -12.24 -45.71 -9.14
C LYS A 74 -12.87 -46.51 -10.27
N ASN A 75 -14.16 -46.78 -10.18
CA ASN A 75 -14.90 -47.58 -11.13
C ASN A 75 -15.76 -46.77 -12.10
N ALA A 76 -15.78 -45.43 -11.94
CA ALA A 76 -16.51 -44.56 -12.84
C ALA A 76 -15.84 -44.48 -14.20
N MET A 77 -16.59 -44.64 -15.27
CA MET A 77 -16.13 -44.59 -16.67
C MET A 77 -15.52 -43.22 -17.04
N TRP A 78 -15.68 -42.21 -16.21
CA TRP A 78 -15.22 -40.83 -16.40
C TRP A 78 -14.36 -40.35 -15.22
N GLN A 79 -13.24 -41.10 -14.99
CA GLN A 79 -12.30 -40.80 -13.88
C GLN A 79 -11.72 -39.38 -13.93
N ALA A 80 -11.59 -38.80 -15.13
CA ALA A 80 -10.91 -37.51 -15.33
C ALA A 80 -11.58 -36.28 -14.67
N ASN A 81 -12.82 -36.40 -14.23
CA ASN A 81 -13.57 -35.26 -13.67
C ASN A 81 -14.39 -35.66 -12.42
N SER A 82 -13.95 -36.63 -11.66
CA SER A 82 -14.59 -37.05 -10.41
C SER A 82 -13.85 -36.48 -9.18
N GLY A 83 -14.55 -36.32 -8.09
CA GLY A 83 -13.98 -35.73 -6.85
C GLY A 83 -13.96 -34.21 -6.84
N ILE A 84 -14.78 -33.54 -7.61
CA ILE A 84 -14.90 -32.08 -7.70
C ILE A 84 -16.02 -31.60 -6.78
N ALA A 85 -15.73 -30.67 -5.87
CA ALA A 85 -16.76 -30.08 -5.03
C ALA A 85 -17.66 -29.12 -5.85
N ILE A 86 -17.08 -28.23 -6.64
CA ILE A 86 -17.81 -27.27 -7.48
C ILE A 86 -17.16 -27.17 -8.86
N HIS A 87 -17.93 -27.43 -9.90
CA HIS A 87 -17.53 -27.23 -11.29
C HIS A 87 -18.36 -26.13 -11.94
N LEU A 88 -17.73 -25.05 -12.40
CA LEU A 88 -18.35 -23.91 -13.05
C LEU A 88 -17.92 -23.84 -14.52
N ARG A 89 -18.86 -23.59 -15.43
CA ARG A 89 -18.62 -23.38 -16.86
C ARG A 89 -19.70 -22.48 -17.50
N ASN A 90 -19.50 -22.06 -18.74
CA ASN A 90 -20.50 -21.35 -19.56
C ASN A 90 -21.12 -20.13 -18.83
N ASN A 91 -20.29 -19.15 -18.44
CA ASN A 91 -20.69 -17.96 -17.69
C ASN A 91 -21.23 -18.23 -16.27
N ALA A 92 -20.99 -19.41 -15.70
CA ALA A 92 -21.36 -19.67 -14.31
C ALA A 92 -20.55 -18.81 -13.34
N GLU A 93 -21.23 -18.36 -12.29
CA GLU A 93 -20.62 -17.62 -11.17
C GLU A 93 -20.71 -18.50 -9.91
N GLY A 94 -19.61 -18.59 -9.15
CA GLY A 94 -19.57 -19.32 -7.88
C GLY A 94 -19.14 -18.42 -6.74
N THR A 95 -19.79 -18.54 -5.59
CA THR A 95 -19.44 -17.82 -4.37
C THR A 95 -19.47 -18.79 -3.18
N LEU A 96 -18.38 -18.84 -2.42
CA LEU A 96 -18.39 -19.33 -1.05
C LEU A 96 -18.63 -18.14 -0.13
N THR A 97 -19.79 -18.11 0.51
CA THR A 97 -20.14 -17.05 1.47
C THR A 97 -19.39 -17.26 2.80
N SER A 98 -19.46 -16.31 3.70
CA SER A 98 -18.65 -16.28 4.93
C SER A 98 -18.73 -17.51 5.83
N THR A 99 -19.82 -18.28 5.75
CA THR A 99 -20.03 -19.50 6.54
C THR A 99 -19.69 -20.80 5.80
N ALA A 100 -19.32 -20.70 4.52
CA ALA A 100 -19.03 -21.87 3.68
C ALA A 100 -17.83 -22.67 4.17
N LEU A 101 -17.98 -23.98 4.16
CA LEU A 101 -16.91 -24.94 4.48
C LEU A 101 -16.79 -26.01 3.41
N ILE A 102 -15.63 -26.15 2.80
CA ILE A 102 -15.27 -27.31 1.98
C ILE A 102 -14.14 -28.06 2.70
N ALA A 103 -14.37 -29.33 3.01
CA ALA A 103 -13.41 -30.12 3.78
C ALA A 103 -13.45 -31.60 3.43
N LEU A 104 -12.42 -32.33 3.84
CA LEU A 104 -12.33 -33.80 3.70
C LEU A 104 -12.54 -34.27 2.28
N ILE A 105 -12.02 -33.55 1.28
CA ILE A 105 -12.01 -33.98 -0.10
C ILE A 105 -10.81 -34.89 -0.30
N GLU A 106 -11.05 -36.15 -0.63
CA GLU A 106 -10.01 -37.13 -0.84
C GLU A 106 -10.01 -37.68 -2.26
N LYS A 107 -8.84 -38.10 -2.76
CA LYS A 107 -8.65 -38.90 -3.97
C LYS A 107 -9.22 -38.33 -5.26
N ILE A 108 -8.96 -37.06 -5.53
CA ILE A 108 -9.19 -36.52 -6.88
C ILE A 108 -8.18 -37.18 -7.82
N SER A 109 -8.66 -37.92 -8.82
CA SER A 109 -7.77 -38.64 -9.74
C SER A 109 -7.05 -37.72 -10.75
N SER A 110 -7.62 -36.56 -11.10
CA SER A 110 -7.06 -35.55 -12.01
C SER A 110 -7.86 -34.26 -12.06
N GLY A 111 -8.79 -34.03 -11.15
CA GLY A 111 -9.64 -32.83 -11.10
C GLY A 111 -9.14 -31.81 -10.09
N SER A 112 -9.96 -30.78 -9.84
CA SER A 112 -9.74 -29.76 -8.84
C SER A 112 -10.93 -29.70 -7.89
N ILE A 113 -10.74 -29.29 -6.64
CA ILE A 113 -11.88 -29.11 -5.71
C ILE A 113 -12.85 -28.09 -6.29
N ILE A 114 -12.34 -26.96 -6.75
CA ILE A 114 -13.05 -25.92 -7.51
C ILE A 114 -12.49 -25.92 -8.92
N TYR A 115 -13.33 -26.14 -9.90
CA TYR A 115 -12.94 -26.22 -11.29
C TYR A 115 -13.72 -25.20 -12.12
N CYS A 116 -13.05 -24.12 -12.55
CA CYS A 116 -13.58 -23.08 -13.42
C CYS A 116 -13.05 -23.31 -14.82
N SER A 117 -13.88 -23.80 -15.75
CA SER A 117 -13.50 -24.15 -17.11
C SER A 117 -14.52 -23.67 -18.14
N ASP A 118 -14.18 -23.81 -19.41
CA ASP A 118 -15.07 -23.54 -20.54
C ASP A 118 -15.83 -22.22 -20.44
N GLY A 119 -15.16 -21.12 -20.07
CA GLY A 119 -15.75 -19.81 -19.97
C GLY A 119 -16.59 -19.59 -18.70
N ALA A 120 -16.25 -20.23 -17.59
CA ALA A 120 -16.76 -19.82 -16.27
C ALA A 120 -16.49 -18.33 -16.05
N LYS A 121 -17.47 -17.59 -15.53
CA LYS A 121 -17.32 -16.13 -15.36
C LYS A 121 -16.46 -15.78 -14.15
N SER A 122 -16.80 -16.34 -12.99
CA SER A 122 -16.10 -16.02 -11.77
C SER A 122 -16.26 -17.06 -10.67
N PHE A 123 -15.25 -17.09 -9.78
CA PHE A 123 -15.33 -17.78 -8.50
C PHE A 123 -14.84 -16.86 -7.38
N LYS A 124 -15.59 -16.77 -6.29
CA LYS A 124 -15.26 -15.93 -5.13
C LYS A 124 -15.32 -16.72 -3.84
N MET A 125 -14.32 -16.54 -2.98
CA MET A 125 -14.36 -16.91 -1.57
C MET A 125 -14.50 -15.63 -0.74
N GLU A 126 -15.57 -15.51 0.04
CA GLU A 126 -15.76 -14.38 0.95
C GLU A 126 -14.99 -14.59 2.26
N ASN A 127 -14.70 -13.50 2.96
CA ASN A 127 -14.09 -13.55 4.28
C ASN A 127 -14.90 -14.44 5.24
N GLY A 128 -14.24 -15.37 5.90
CA GLY A 128 -14.85 -16.41 6.74
C GLY A 128 -15.03 -17.76 6.05
N SER A 129 -15.18 -17.82 4.71
CA SER A 129 -15.27 -19.10 3.99
C SER A 129 -13.96 -19.89 4.06
N LYS A 130 -14.07 -21.23 4.03
CA LYS A 130 -12.91 -22.09 4.20
C LYS A 130 -12.90 -23.27 3.24
N ILE A 131 -11.70 -23.57 2.70
CA ILE A 131 -11.36 -24.88 2.09
C ILE A 131 -10.22 -25.46 2.91
N THR A 132 -10.46 -26.54 3.63
CA THR A 132 -9.47 -27.02 4.61
C THR A 132 -9.52 -28.54 4.82
N ASN A 133 -8.46 -29.09 5.44
CA ASN A 133 -8.37 -30.48 5.86
C ASN A 133 -8.63 -31.48 4.73
N CYS A 134 -8.00 -31.30 3.57
CA CYS A 134 -8.04 -32.22 2.43
C CYS A 134 -6.70 -32.97 2.35
N PRO A 135 -6.57 -34.16 3.00
CA PRO A 135 -5.25 -34.74 3.30
C PRO A 135 -4.60 -35.45 2.11
N LYS A 136 -5.32 -35.75 1.05
CA LYS A 136 -4.78 -36.51 -0.11
C LYS A 136 -5.48 -36.11 -1.41
N LEU A 137 -5.07 -34.99 -1.97
CA LEU A 137 -5.51 -34.56 -3.29
C LEU A 137 -4.48 -34.96 -4.36
N ASN A 138 -4.94 -35.53 -5.45
CA ASN A 138 -4.16 -35.73 -6.68
C ASN A 138 -4.55 -34.68 -7.75
N GLY A 139 -5.02 -33.55 -7.35
CA GLY A 139 -5.48 -32.42 -8.18
C GLY A 139 -5.20 -31.09 -7.51
N ASN A 140 -5.65 -30.01 -8.13
CA ASN A 140 -5.56 -28.67 -7.55
C ASN A 140 -6.67 -28.45 -6.52
N VAL A 141 -6.50 -27.47 -5.65
CA VAL A 141 -7.64 -26.98 -4.87
C VAL A 141 -8.52 -26.12 -5.77
N ILE A 142 -7.93 -25.14 -6.44
CA ILE A 142 -8.64 -24.31 -7.43
C ILE A 142 -7.90 -24.37 -8.76
N TYR A 143 -8.62 -24.72 -9.82
CA TYR A 143 -8.17 -24.54 -11.20
C TYR A 143 -9.09 -23.56 -11.91
N ALA A 144 -8.52 -22.58 -12.58
CA ALA A 144 -9.27 -21.55 -13.27
C ALA A 144 -8.66 -21.22 -14.63
N GLU A 145 -9.51 -21.13 -15.65
CA GLU A 145 -9.14 -20.69 -16.99
C GLU A 145 -10.15 -19.66 -17.50
N ASN A 146 -9.62 -18.58 -18.11
CA ASN A 146 -10.42 -17.51 -18.71
C ASN A 146 -11.54 -17.00 -17.77
N SER A 147 -11.25 -16.81 -16.49
CA SER A 147 -12.21 -16.47 -15.46
C SER A 147 -11.63 -15.52 -14.40
N THR A 148 -12.49 -14.94 -13.57
CA THR A 148 -12.06 -14.13 -12.43
C THR A 148 -12.17 -14.94 -11.15
N VAL A 149 -11.07 -14.98 -10.38
CA VAL A 149 -11.02 -15.67 -9.07
C VAL A 149 -10.67 -14.67 -7.98
N VAL A 150 -11.48 -14.61 -6.94
CA VAL A 150 -11.23 -13.77 -5.75
C VAL A 150 -11.19 -14.66 -4.52
N ILE A 151 -10.07 -14.63 -3.82
CA ILE A 151 -9.86 -15.36 -2.57
C ILE A 151 -9.77 -14.34 -1.44
N ASP A 152 -10.86 -14.16 -0.72
CA ASP A 152 -10.92 -13.37 0.51
C ASP A 152 -11.22 -14.26 1.75
N GLY A 153 -11.31 -15.58 1.55
CA GLY A 153 -11.42 -16.63 2.55
C GLY A 153 -10.10 -17.34 2.81
N GLU A 154 -10.17 -18.50 3.47
CA GLU A 154 -9.02 -19.29 3.87
C GLU A 154 -8.93 -20.63 3.10
N ILE A 155 -7.74 -20.94 2.59
CA ILE A 155 -7.38 -22.26 2.06
C ILE A 155 -6.22 -22.78 2.92
N SER A 156 -6.47 -23.83 3.71
CA SER A 156 -5.49 -24.28 4.71
C SER A 156 -5.46 -25.80 4.91
N ASN A 157 -4.30 -26.30 5.32
CA ASN A 157 -4.10 -27.72 5.66
C ASN A 157 -4.55 -28.69 4.56
N VAL A 158 -4.25 -28.35 3.32
CA VAL A 158 -4.53 -29.14 2.13
C VAL A 158 -3.25 -29.81 1.65
N HIS A 159 -3.32 -31.08 1.28
CA HIS A 159 -2.22 -31.87 0.76
C HIS A 159 -2.46 -32.23 -0.71
N ALA A 160 -2.04 -31.35 -1.63
CA ALA A 160 -2.16 -31.51 -3.08
C ALA A 160 -0.89 -32.14 -3.64
N THR A 161 -0.75 -33.45 -3.49
CA THR A 161 0.43 -34.19 -3.97
C THR A 161 0.50 -34.22 -5.49
N GLY A 162 1.51 -33.59 -6.07
CA GLY A 162 1.72 -33.54 -7.52
C GLY A 162 1.06 -32.38 -8.25
N ASN A 163 0.32 -31.49 -7.56
CA ASN A 163 -0.39 -30.35 -8.13
C ASN A 163 -0.24 -29.09 -7.29
N HIS A 164 -1.13 -28.10 -7.48
CA HIS A 164 -1.07 -26.76 -6.91
C HIS A 164 -2.26 -26.51 -5.95
N ILE A 165 -2.14 -25.51 -5.09
CA ILE A 165 -3.31 -25.03 -4.35
C ILE A 165 -4.18 -24.19 -5.28
N LEU A 166 -3.61 -23.22 -5.97
CA LEU A 166 -4.31 -22.50 -7.03
C LEU A 166 -3.50 -22.55 -8.31
N GLN A 167 -4.13 -22.96 -9.42
CA GLN A 167 -3.53 -22.98 -10.75
C GLN A 167 -4.40 -22.23 -11.74
N THR A 168 -3.78 -21.39 -12.56
CA THR A 168 -4.43 -20.83 -13.76
C THR A 168 -4.04 -21.63 -15.01
N GLY A 169 -4.91 -21.60 -16.02
CA GLY A 169 -4.70 -22.23 -17.34
C GLY A 169 -5.46 -21.48 -18.43
N GLY A 170 -5.32 -21.93 -19.66
CA GLY A 170 -6.00 -21.31 -20.82
C GLY A 170 -5.44 -19.94 -21.16
N GLY A 171 -5.89 -18.90 -20.49
CA GLY A 171 -5.42 -17.53 -20.63
C GLY A 171 -6.49 -16.51 -20.22
N GLY A 172 -6.04 -15.29 -19.86
CA GLY A 172 -6.93 -14.20 -19.47
C GLY A 172 -7.57 -14.37 -18.09
N THR A 173 -7.03 -15.26 -17.25
CA THR A 173 -7.53 -15.45 -15.88
C THR A 173 -7.01 -14.33 -14.97
N ALA A 174 -7.92 -13.71 -14.21
CA ALA A 174 -7.59 -12.73 -13.20
C ALA A 174 -7.79 -13.31 -11.80
N VAL A 175 -6.72 -13.38 -11.02
CA VAL A 175 -6.73 -13.88 -9.64
C VAL A 175 -6.45 -12.73 -8.68
N THR A 176 -7.26 -12.61 -7.63
CA THR A 176 -7.03 -11.67 -6.52
C THR A 176 -7.01 -12.44 -5.21
N ILE A 177 -5.92 -12.34 -4.48
CA ILE A 177 -5.86 -12.72 -3.07
C ILE A 177 -6.17 -11.45 -2.28
N GLY A 178 -7.42 -11.33 -1.79
CA GLY A 178 -7.90 -10.14 -1.07
C GLY A 178 -7.22 -9.97 0.29
N GLU A 179 -7.46 -8.85 0.95
CA GLU A 179 -6.84 -8.51 2.24
C GLU A 179 -7.07 -9.55 3.34
N ASN A 180 -8.26 -10.18 3.35
CA ASN A 180 -8.56 -11.28 4.25
C ASN A 180 -8.18 -12.66 3.68
N GLY A 181 -7.77 -12.72 2.41
CA GLY A 181 -7.41 -13.94 1.72
C GLY A 181 -6.19 -14.62 2.34
N ARG A 182 -6.30 -15.90 2.63
CA ARG A 182 -5.25 -16.68 3.32
C ARG A 182 -5.04 -18.03 2.66
N ILE A 183 -3.83 -18.29 2.21
CA ILE A 183 -3.39 -19.60 1.69
C ILE A 183 -2.31 -20.11 2.64
N LEU A 184 -2.69 -20.97 3.60
CA LEU A 184 -1.88 -21.27 4.77
C LEU A 184 -1.57 -22.76 4.94
N ASN A 185 -0.31 -23.09 5.24
CA ASN A 185 0.11 -24.40 5.70
C ASN A 185 -0.33 -25.55 4.77
N ASN A 186 -0.30 -25.33 3.47
CA ASN A 186 -0.65 -26.33 2.48
C ASN A 186 0.61 -27.04 1.96
N HIS A 187 0.43 -28.24 1.46
CA HIS A 187 1.46 -29.00 0.74
C HIS A 187 1.08 -29.05 -0.74
N ALA A 188 2.00 -28.66 -1.62
CA ALA A 188 1.83 -28.66 -3.06
C ALA A 188 3.07 -29.22 -3.78
N HIS A 189 2.98 -29.43 -5.07
CA HIS A 189 4.13 -29.86 -5.87
C HIS A 189 4.90 -28.68 -6.44
N TYR A 190 4.20 -27.72 -7.09
CA TYR A 190 4.76 -26.46 -7.57
C TYR A 190 3.94 -25.32 -6.98
N GLY A 191 4.52 -24.34 -6.37
CA GLY A 191 3.88 -23.16 -5.85
C GLY A 191 2.49 -23.33 -5.22
N ALA A 192 2.25 -22.72 -4.09
CA ALA A 192 0.88 -22.66 -3.58
C ALA A 192 -0.02 -21.97 -4.63
N VAL A 193 0.47 -20.90 -5.24
CA VAL A 193 -0.19 -20.19 -6.36
C VAL A 193 0.67 -20.35 -7.62
N TYR A 194 0.12 -20.94 -8.67
CA TYR A 194 0.80 -21.25 -9.92
C TYR A 194 0.10 -20.59 -11.11
N ILE A 195 0.70 -19.54 -11.65
CA ILE A 195 0.18 -18.79 -12.79
C ILE A 195 0.78 -19.31 -14.08
N ASN A 196 -0.04 -19.85 -14.98
CA ASN A 196 0.43 -20.62 -16.15
C ASN A 196 -0.30 -20.30 -17.47
N GLY A 197 -1.44 -19.62 -17.47
CA GLY A 197 -2.17 -19.26 -18.69
C GLY A 197 -1.57 -18.01 -19.37
N THR A 198 -1.93 -17.77 -20.62
CA THR A 198 -1.49 -16.57 -21.37
C THR A 198 -2.21 -15.33 -20.86
N ASP A 199 -1.48 -14.24 -20.61
CA ASP A 199 -2.00 -12.95 -20.14
C ASP A 199 -2.79 -13.03 -18.81
N ASP A 200 -2.45 -14.04 -17.98
CA ASP A 200 -3.01 -14.16 -16.65
C ASP A 200 -2.48 -13.08 -15.70
N ARG A 201 -3.32 -12.69 -14.76
CA ARG A 201 -3.00 -11.68 -13.75
C ARG A 201 -3.20 -12.23 -12.34
N LEU A 202 -2.28 -11.87 -11.44
CA LEU A 202 -2.37 -12.13 -9.99
C LEU A 202 -2.17 -10.83 -9.21
N ASP A 203 -3.14 -10.47 -8.38
CA ASP A 203 -3.03 -9.35 -7.44
C ASP A 203 -3.06 -9.90 -6.00
N ILE A 204 -2.06 -9.55 -5.19
CA ILE A 204 -1.87 -10.08 -3.83
C ILE A 204 -1.97 -8.95 -2.82
N TYR A 205 -3.01 -8.98 -2.00
CA TYR A 205 -3.24 -8.10 -0.84
C TYR A 205 -3.22 -8.89 0.47
N GLY A 206 -3.43 -10.20 0.41
CA GLY A 206 -3.54 -11.12 1.54
C GLY A 206 -2.27 -11.90 1.83
N LYS A 207 -2.43 -13.09 2.40
CA LYS A 207 -1.33 -13.89 2.94
C LYS A 207 -1.17 -15.24 2.25
N ILE A 208 0.05 -15.55 1.84
CA ILE A 208 0.49 -16.86 1.34
C ILE A 208 1.61 -17.32 2.28
N ASN A 209 1.26 -18.14 3.27
CA ASN A 209 2.18 -18.40 4.38
C ASN A 209 2.26 -19.87 4.77
N GLY A 210 3.48 -20.34 5.11
CA GLY A 210 3.71 -21.67 5.64
C GLY A 210 3.50 -22.83 4.66
N ASN A 211 3.38 -22.56 3.36
CA ASN A 211 3.16 -23.61 2.36
C ASN A 211 4.47 -24.35 2.05
N ILE A 212 4.38 -25.65 1.80
CA ILE A 212 5.51 -26.53 1.48
C ILE A 212 5.32 -27.08 0.08
N CYS A 213 6.32 -26.87 -0.79
CA CYS A 213 6.31 -27.35 -2.16
C CYS A 213 7.45 -28.31 -2.44
N THR A 214 7.13 -29.48 -2.99
CA THR A 214 8.12 -30.55 -3.30
C THR A 214 8.89 -30.29 -4.61
N ASN A 215 8.79 -29.10 -5.17
CA ASN A 215 9.54 -28.69 -6.38
C ASN A 215 9.88 -27.21 -6.31
N LEU A 216 9.32 -26.39 -7.20
CA LEU A 216 9.66 -24.99 -7.43
C LEU A 216 8.65 -24.06 -6.77
N GLY A 217 9.12 -22.92 -6.22
CA GLY A 217 8.26 -21.85 -5.74
C GLY A 217 7.40 -22.23 -4.54
N GLY A 218 7.83 -21.98 -3.34
CA GLY A 218 7.04 -22.30 -2.13
C GLY A 218 5.71 -21.56 -2.07
N GLY A 219 5.71 -20.26 -2.29
CA GLY A 219 4.51 -19.42 -2.30
C GLY A 219 3.93 -19.25 -3.70
N VAL A 220 4.61 -18.53 -4.59
CA VAL A 220 4.11 -18.13 -5.91
C VAL A 220 5.05 -18.57 -7.02
N VAL A 221 4.47 -19.05 -8.11
CA VAL A 221 5.20 -19.37 -9.36
C VAL A 221 4.57 -18.68 -10.55
N LEU A 222 5.35 -17.86 -11.26
CA LEU A 222 5.05 -17.46 -12.62
C LEU A 222 5.73 -18.44 -13.57
N ALA A 223 4.94 -19.26 -14.24
CA ALA A 223 5.43 -20.42 -15.00
C ALA A 223 6.09 -20.05 -16.33
N ASN A 224 6.80 -21.00 -16.92
CA ASN A 224 7.44 -20.80 -18.21
C ASN A 224 6.52 -21.07 -19.42
N ASN A 225 5.39 -21.71 -19.20
CA ASN A 225 4.42 -22.02 -20.25
C ASN A 225 3.44 -20.84 -20.40
N GLY A 226 2.98 -20.56 -21.60
CA GLY A 226 2.04 -19.49 -21.85
C GLY A 226 2.67 -18.15 -22.22
N GLY A 227 1.90 -17.08 -22.12
CA GLY A 227 2.23 -15.72 -22.54
C GLY A 227 2.82 -14.84 -21.43
N ASN A 228 2.45 -13.57 -21.46
CA ASN A 228 2.91 -12.59 -20.51
C ASN A 228 2.05 -12.63 -19.25
N HIS A 229 2.54 -13.27 -18.19
CA HIS A 229 1.87 -13.23 -16.90
C HIS A 229 2.22 -11.93 -16.17
N ASN A 230 1.28 -11.40 -15.39
CA ASN A 230 1.51 -10.25 -14.54
C ASN A 230 1.07 -10.56 -13.13
N ALA A 231 2.00 -10.44 -12.17
CA ALA A 231 1.68 -10.51 -10.76
C ALA A 231 2.05 -9.20 -10.06
N ALA A 232 1.22 -8.78 -9.14
CA ALA A 232 1.45 -7.59 -8.32
C ALA A 232 1.22 -7.90 -6.84
N MET A 233 2.10 -7.41 -5.99
CA MET A 233 2.02 -7.52 -4.53
C MET A 233 1.95 -6.13 -3.92
N TYR A 234 1.00 -5.93 -3.03
CA TYR A 234 0.64 -4.62 -2.49
C TYR A 234 0.98 -4.49 -1.00
N GLU A 235 0.81 -3.31 -0.44
CA GLU A 235 1.02 -3.03 0.96
C GLU A 235 0.18 -3.97 1.85
N GLY A 236 0.76 -4.47 2.94
CA GLY A 236 0.09 -5.42 3.84
C GLY A 236 0.07 -6.89 3.38
N ALA A 237 0.40 -7.16 2.12
CA ALA A 237 0.51 -8.52 1.62
C ALA A 237 1.73 -9.26 2.20
N GLU A 238 1.60 -10.57 2.41
CA GLU A 238 2.67 -11.41 2.95
C GLU A 238 2.87 -12.68 2.10
N ILE A 239 4.11 -12.95 1.73
CA ILE A 239 4.56 -14.25 1.19
C ILE A 239 5.63 -14.76 2.15
N CYS A 240 5.22 -15.49 3.19
CA CYS A 240 6.11 -15.75 4.32
C CYS A 240 6.19 -17.24 4.68
N ASN A 241 7.35 -17.65 5.22
CA ASN A 241 7.56 -18.97 5.76
C ASN A 241 7.26 -20.14 4.78
N ASN A 242 7.22 -19.86 3.49
CA ASN A 242 7.00 -20.91 2.48
C ASN A 242 8.32 -21.65 2.21
N LYS A 243 8.21 -22.90 1.78
CA LYS A 243 9.35 -23.78 1.58
C LYS A 243 9.29 -24.44 0.23
N ALA A 244 10.42 -24.47 -0.48
CA ALA A 244 10.58 -25.17 -1.74
C ALA A 244 11.76 -26.15 -1.68
N GLU A 245 11.57 -27.37 -2.17
CA GLU A 245 12.68 -28.32 -2.30
C GLU A 245 13.73 -27.84 -3.29
N LYS A 246 13.31 -27.06 -4.28
CA LYS A 246 14.21 -26.42 -5.26
C LYS A 246 14.22 -24.89 -5.08
N THR A 247 14.14 -24.15 -6.16
CA THR A 247 14.30 -22.69 -6.22
C THR A 247 13.06 -21.92 -5.79
N GLY A 248 13.27 -20.69 -5.33
CA GLY A 248 12.21 -19.74 -5.07
C GLY A 248 11.38 -20.09 -3.84
N GLY A 249 11.93 -20.06 -2.64
CA GLY A 249 11.19 -20.38 -1.41
C GLY A 249 9.91 -19.55 -1.27
N GLY A 250 9.98 -18.24 -1.49
CA GLY A 250 8.82 -17.37 -1.57
C GLY A 250 8.21 -17.34 -2.96
N THR A 251 8.97 -16.88 -3.95
CA THR A 251 8.48 -16.65 -5.30
C THR A 251 9.47 -17.11 -6.35
N MET A 252 8.98 -17.76 -7.40
CA MET A 252 9.74 -18.12 -8.58
C MET A 252 9.16 -17.47 -9.83
N ILE A 253 9.99 -16.75 -10.59
CA ILE A 253 9.58 -16.02 -11.80
C ILE A 253 10.37 -16.59 -13.00
N SER A 254 9.72 -17.42 -13.80
CA SER A 254 10.33 -17.99 -15.02
C SER A 254 9.94 -17.25 -16.29
N LYS A 255 8.78 -16.59 -16.29
CA LYS A 255 8.27 -15.77 -17.38
C LYS A 255 7.24 -14.78 -16.84
N GLY A 256 7.07 -13.65 -17.54
CA GLY A 256 6.15 -12.61 -17.08
C GLY A 256 6.78 -11.66 -16.06
N ILE A 257 5.98 -10.82 -15.48
CA ILE A 257 6.41 -9.72 -14.59
C ILE A 257 5.79 -9.92 -13.21
N PHE A 258 6.63 -9.90 -12.18
CA PHE A 258 6.19 -9.79 -10.79
C PHE A 258 6.60 -8.39 -10.28
N THR A 259 5.61 -7.56 -9.96
CA THR A 259 5.83 -6.22 -9.41
C THR A 259 5.46 -6.18 -7.94
N MET A 260 6.41 -5.81 -7.10
CA MET A 260 6.20 -5.62 -5.66
C MET A 260 6.09 -4.13 -5.36
N TYR A 261 4.89 -3.64 -5.09
CA TYR A 261 4.63 -2.26 -4.69
C TYR A 261 4.77 -2.06 -3.18
N GLY A 262 4.58 -3.13 -2.41
CA GLY A 262 4.69 -3.15 -0.95
C GLY A 262 4.59 -4.56 -0.41
N GLY A 263 4.34 -4.69 0.90
CA GLY A 263 4.23 -5.98 1.58
C GLY A 263 5.56 -6.62 1.94
N THR A 264 5.53 -7.89 2.36
CA THR A 264 6.72 -8.58 2.90
C THR A 264 6.88 -9.98 2.33
N ILE A 265 8.09 -10.28 1.84
CA ILE A 265 8.52 -11.64 1.49
C ILE A 265 9.56 -12.08 2.51
N SER A 266 9.19 -12.93 3.49
CA SER A 266 10.08 -13.23 4.61
C SER A 266 10.02 -14.66 5.11
N GLY A 267 11.11 -15.11 5.74
CA GLY A 267 11.19 -16.44 6.36
C GLY A 267 11.07 -17.62 5.37
N ASN A 268 11.13 -17.36 4.06
CA ASN A 268 11.02 -18.41 3.06
C ASN A 268 12.33 -19.17 2.89
N ILE A 269 12.23 -20.48 2.58
CA ILE A 269 13.40 -21.35 2.45
C ILE A 269 13.35 -22.05 1.10
N SER A 270 14.50 -22.07 0.38
CA SER A 270 14.66 -22.85 -0.86
C SER A 270 15.83 -23.84 -0.78
N GLY A 271 15.80 -24.82 -1.66
CA GLY A 271 16.89 -25.77 -1.82
C GLY A 271 16.97 -26.83 -0.73
N THR A 272 15.84 -27.25 -0.16
CA THR A 272 15.82 -28.29 0.89
C THR A 272 16.18 -29.68 0.37
N ASP A 273 16.11 -29.94 -0.97
CA ASP A 273 16.64 -31.13 -1.60
C ASP A 273 18.12 -30.94 -1.98
N SER A 274 19.02 -31.43 -1.14
CA SER A 274 20.47 -31.31 -1.35
C SER A 274 21.03 -32.11 -2.54
N ALA A 275 20.24 -32.97 -3.14
CA ALA A 275 20.65 -33.78 -4.31
C ALA A 275 20.61 -32.97 -5.65
N LYS A 276 20.11 -31.75 -5.65
CA LYS A 276 20.01 -30.88 -6.81
C LYS A 276 21.22 -29.98 -6.98
N ASP A 277 21.45 -29.54 -8.21
CA ASP A 277 22.47 -28.55 -8.54
C ASP A 277 22.18 -27.23 -7.80
N GLU A 278 23.24 -26.47 -7.51
CA GLU A 278 23.11 -25.18 -6.79
C GLU A 278 22.20 -24.19 -7.54
N ALA A 279 22.20 -24.19 -8.87
CA ALA A 279 21.29 -23.36 -9.67
C ALA A 279 19.81 -23.71 -9.43
N ASP A 280 19.52 -24.98 -9.11
CA ASP A 280 18.15 -25.45 -8.81
C ASP A 280 17.79 -25.35 -7.33
N ARG A 281 18.63 -24.71 -6.48
CA ARG A 281 18.40 -24.58 -5.04
C ARG A 281 18.40 -23.13 -4.57
N SER A 282 18.57 -22.17 -5.50
CA SER A 282 18.79 -20.74 -5.21
C SER A 282 17.49 -19.96 -5.03
N GLY A 283 17.60 -18.73 -4.48
CA GLY A 283 16.50 -17.78 -4.29
C GLY A 283 15.60 -18.10 -3.11
N GLY A 284 16.03 -17.81 -1.89
CA GLY A 284 15.22 -18.04 -0.68
C GLY A 284 13.91 -17.27 -0.71
N GLY A 285 13.96 -15.95 -0.92
CA GLY A 285 12.81 -15.10 -1.12
C GLY A 285 12.29 -15.15 -2.55
N VAL A 286 13.09 -14.66 -3.51
CA VAL A 286 12.72 -14.53 -4.92
C VAL A 286 13.77 -15.17 -5.82
N PHE A 287 13.32 -15.92 -6.79
CA PHE A 287 14.17 -16.48 -7.84
C PHE A 287 13.68 -16.05 -9.23
N VAL A 288 14.55 -15.38 -10.00
CA VAL A 288 14.23 -14.88 -11.34
C VAL A 288 15.11 -15.57 -12.37
N ARG A 289 14.50 -16.16 -13.38
CA ARG A 289 15.24 -16.84 -14.48
C ARG A 289 14.50 -16.74 -15.81
N ARG A 290 15.16 -17.14 -16.88
CA ARG A 290 14.61 -17.18 -18.24
C ARG A 290 14.10 -15.80 -18.66
N GLY A 291 12.81 -15.68 -19.02
CA GLY A 291 12.19 -14.39 -19.40
C GLY A 291 11.42 -13.74 -18.27
N GLY A 292 11.64 -14.16 -17.02
CA GLY A 292 11.03 -13.56 -15.85
C GLY A 292 11.54 -12.16 -15.57
N GLN A 293 10.67 -11.30 -15.10
CA GLN A 293 11.00 -9.93 -14.68
C GLN A 293 10.52 -9.71 -13.26
N PHE A 294 11.38 -9.16 -12.43
CA PHE A 294 11.05 -8.75 -11.06
C PHE A 294 11.26 -7.25 -10.92
N ILE A 295 10.22 -6.54 -10.51
CA ILE A 295 10.24 -5.09 -10.29
C ILE A 295 9.82 -4.82 -8.85
N MET A 296 10.72 -4.26 -8.05
CA MET A 296 10.46 -3.90 -6.66
C MET A 296 10.37 -2.38 -6.52
N ASN A 297 9.17 -1.89 -6.26
CA ASN A 297 8.87 -0.48 -6.06
C ASN A 297 8.64 -0.12 -4.59
N GLY A 298 8.72 -1.11 -3.69
CA GLY A 298 8.56 -0.94 -2.26
C GLY A 298 8.50 -2.27 -1.52
N GLY A 299 8.24 -2.23 -0.20
CA GLY A 299 8.13 -3.41 0.64
C GLY A 299 9.46 -3.96 1.15
N ALA A 300 9.44 -5.18 1.72
CA ALA A 300 10.60 -5.80 2.33
C ALA A 300 10.80 -7.27 1.88
N ILE A 301 12.04 -7.64 1.61
CA ILE A 301 12.46 -9.05 1.38
C ILE A 301 13.51 -9.37 2.45
N GLU A 302 13.12 -10.13 3.45
CA GLU A 302 13.98 -10.28 4.64
C GLU A 302 13.88 -11.65 5.29
N ASN A 303 14.95 -12.02 6.00
CA ASN A 303 14.99 -13.27 6.78
C ASN A 303 14.72 -14.54 5.94
N ASN A 304 14.93 -14.48 4.63
CA ASN A 304 14.80 -15.65 3.75
C ASN A 304 16.12 -16.42 3.72
N ALA A 305 16.05 -17.69 3.39
CA ALA A 305 17.22 -18.54 3.37
C ALA A 305 17.26 -19.50 2.18
N THR A 306 18.48 -19.85 1.75
CA THR A 306 18.69 -20.85 0.70
C THR A 306 19.94 -21.69 0.98
N THR A 307 19.93 -22.93 0.54
CA THR A 307 21.12 -23.78 0.62
C THR A 307 22.17 -23.48 -0.46
N ALA A 308 21.83 -22.61 -1.43
CA ALA A 308 22.73 -22.17 -2.49
C ALA A 308 22.93 -20.64 -2.51
N PHE A 309 22.48 -19.92 -3.54
CA PHE A 309 22.75 -18.49 -3.73
C PHE A 309 21.49 -17.64 -3.64
N GLY A 310 21.64 -16.38 -3.19
CA GLY A 310 20.54 -15.40 -3.15
C GLY A 310 19.51 -15.72 -2.08
N GLY A 311 19.89 -15.59 -0.82
CA GLY A 311 18.95 -15.76 0.29
C GLY A 311 17.71 -14.89 0.14
N GLY A 312 17.88 -13.61 -0.21
CA GLY A 312 16.78 -12.71 -0.54
C GLY A 312 16.33 -12.88 -1.98
N VAL A 313 17.13 -12.43 -2.92
CA VAL A 313 16.85 -12.46 -4.36
C VAL A 313 17.99 -13.16 -5.10
N CYS A 314 17.65 -14.07 -5.98
CA CYS A 314 18.61 -14.67 -6.91
C CYS A 314 18.20 -14.37 -8.35
N PHE A 315 19.12 -13.79 -9.10
CA PHE A 315 19.03 -13.49 -10.52
C PHE A 315 19.85 -14.52 -11.31
N ASP A 316 19.16 -15.53 -11.86
CA ASP A 316 19.82 -16.50 -12.76
C ASP A 316 19.93 -15.90 -14.17
N ALA A 317 21.10 -15.32 -14.43
CA ALA A 317 21.41 -14.66 -15.68
C ALA A 317 21.81 -15.63 -16.80
N SER A 318 21.62 -16.94 -16.65
CA SER A 318 21.92 -17.95 -17.69
C SER A 318 21.20 -17.67 -19.00
N ASP A 319 21.85 -17.98 -20.12
CA ASP A 319 21.23 -17.84 -21.44
C ASP A 319 20.25 -19.00 -21.70
N TYR A 320 19.00 -18.71 -21.56
CA TYR A 320 17.91 -19.57 -22.02
C TYR A 320 17.42 -19.09 -23.39
N THR A 321 17.28 -19.98 -24.33
CA THR A 321 16.91 -19.68 -25.73
C THR A 321 15.69 -18.74 -25.81
N GLY A 322 15.91 -17.49 -26.17
CA GLY A 322 14.88 -16.55 -26.62
C GLY A 322 14.53 -15.41 -25.68
N THR A 323 14.77 -15.48 -24.36
CA THR A 323 14.30 -14.47 -23.40
C THR A 323 15.35 -14.18 -22.34
N VAL A 324 15.50 -12.90 -22.00
CA VAL A 324 16.44 -12.41 -20.99
C VAL A 324 15.68 -12.05 -19.73
N PRO A 325 16.08 -12.56 -18.55
CA PRO A 325 15.48 -12.14 -17.29
C PRO A 325 15.87 -10.69 -16.95
N LYS A 326 15.02 -10.02 -16.17
CA LYS A 326 15.22 -8.63 -15.77
C LYS A 326 14.90 -8.45 -14.29
N ILE A 327 15.71 -7.64 -13.59
CA ILE A 327 15.43 -7.19 -12.23
C ILE A 327 15.55 -5.66 -12.17
N GLU A 328 14.53 -5.03 -11.61
CA GLU A 328 14.52 -3.61 -11.26
C GLU A 328 14.18 -3.45 -9.78
N LEU A 329 15.12 -2.95 -9.00
CA LEU A 329 14.95 -2.64 -7.59
C LEU A 329 14.88 -1.11 -7.46
N ASN A 330 13.67 -0.57 -7.54
CA ASN A 330 13.44 0.88 -7.56
C ASN A 330 13.35 1.46 -6.15
N ALA A 331 12.73 0.73 -5.21
CA ALA A 331 12.63 1.11 -3.81
C ALA A 331 12.41 -0.12 -2.93
N GLY A 332 12.36 0.06 -1.61
CA GLY A 332 12.14 -1.01 -0.63
C GLY A 332 13.44 -1.55 -0.03
N THR A 333 13.32 -2.60 0.77
CA THR A 333 14.44 -3.13 1.56
C THR A 333 14.67 -4.62 1.27
N ILE A 334 15.91 -5.01 1.02
CA ILE A 334 16.33 -6.42 0.96
C ILE A 334 17.44 -6.61 1.97
N SER A 335 17.19 -7.35 3.07
CA SER A 335 18.13 -7.43 4.19
C SER A 335 17.97 -8.72 5.01
N ASN A 336 19.02 -9.06 5.74
CA ASN A 336 19.05 -10.19 6.69
C ASN A 336 18.75 -11.55 6.06
N ASN A 337 19.01 -11.73 4.78
CA ASN A 337 18.79 -12.98 4.08
C ASN A 337 20.07 -13.84 4.10
N LEU A 338 19.91 -15.16 4.15
CA LEU A 338 21.01 -16.10 4.30
C LEU A 338 21.15 -17.02 3.09
N MET A 339 22.38 -17.29 2.69
CA MET A 339 22.73 -18.31 1.69
C MET A 339 23.62 -19.40 2.27
N GLN A 340 23.71 -20.53 1.56
CA GLN A 340 24.53 -21.68 1.94
C GLN A 340 24.24 -22.16 3.36
N VAL A 341 22.97 -22.11 3.75
CA VAL A 341 22.50 -22.64 5.01
C VAL A 341 22.42 -24.18 4.97
N THR A 342 22.48 -24.80 6.14
CA THR A 342 22.10 -26.20 6.30
C THR A 342 20.66 -26.24 6.80
N VAL A 343 19.81 -27.01 6.11
CA VAL A 343 18.42 -27.22 6.51
C VAL A 343 18.31 -28.60 7.16
N GLY A 344 18.02 -28.65 8.43
CA GLY A 344 17.80 -29.87 9.22
C GLY A 344 16.33 -30.29 9.26
N ASP A 345 16.04 -31.25 10.17
CA ASP A 345 14.67 -31.72 10.42
C ASP A 345 13.76 -30.54 10.80
N GLU A 346 12.48 -30.65 10.46
CA GLU A 346 11.48 -29.59 10.69
C GLU A 346 11.87 -28.22 10.09
N TYR A 347 12.79 -28.23 9.09
CA TYR A 347 13.32 -27.02 8.43
C TYR A 347 14.09 -26.06 9.37
N GLN A 348 14.73 -26.58 10.40
CA GLN A 348 15.63 -25.79 11.22
C GLN A 348 16.85 -25.35 10.39
N ILE A 349 17.14 -24.04 10.41
CA ILE A 349 18.26 -23.46 9.69
C ILE A 349 19.45 -23.35 10.61
N THR A 350 20.62 -23.81 10.15
CA THR A 350 21.91 -23.63 10.83
C THR A 350 22.98 -23.15 9.85
N GLY A 351 23.95 -22.40 10.36
CA GLY A 351 25.02 -21.86 9.54
C GLY A 351 24.52 -20.84 8.51
N GLY A 352 25.26 -20.72 7.43
CA GLY A 352 24.97 -19.76 6.35
C GLY A 352 25.74 -18.46 6.49
N ARG A 353 25.64 -17.64 5.46
CA ARG A 353 26.19 -16.28 5.41
C ARG A 353 25.21 -15.31 4.79
N SER A 354 25.36 -14.04 5.15
CA SER A 354 24.49 -12.98 4.62
C SER A 354 24.58 -12.90 3.10
N ASN A 355 23.44 -12.85 2.43
CA ASN A 355 23.36 -12.59 0.99
C ASN A 355 21.96 -12.17 0.58
N ASP A 356 21.78 -10.91 0.37
CA ASP A 356 20.50 -10.31 0.06
C ASP A 356 20.18 -10.37 -1.43
N LEU A 357 21.20 -10.21 -2.29
CA LEU A 357 21.07 -10.31 -3.73
C LEU A 357 22.25 -11.08 -4.32
N ALA A 358 21.96 -12.12 -5.09
CA ALA A 358 22.93 -12.84 -5.89
C ALA A 358 22.61 -12.76 -7.37
N VAL A 359 23.63 -12.55 -8.19
CA VAL A 359 23.60 -12.78 -9.64
C VAL A 359 24.36 -14.06 -9.92
N THR A 360 23.69 -15.03 -10.54
CA THR A 360 24.28 -16.34 -10.89
C THR A 360 24.03 -16.64 -12.37
N GLY A 361 24.66 -17.66 -12.91
CA GLY A 361 24.34 -18.15 -14.25
C GLY A 361 25.45 -18.96 -14.86
N LYS A 362 25.10 -19.68 -15.92
CA LYS A 362 26.00 -20.46 -16.78
C LYS A 362 25.80 -20.01 -18.21
N ASP A 363 26.85 -20.13 -19.02
CA ASP A 363 26.80 -19.90 -20.47
C ASP A 363 26.19 -18.54 -20.85
N TYR A 364 26.83 -17.47 -20.42
CA TYR A 364 26.42 -16.09 -20.74
C TYR A 364 26.61 -15.86 -22.25
N GLY A 365 25.57 -16.16 -23.02
CA GLY A 365 25.53 -15.84 -24.45
C GLY A 365 25.64 -14.34 -24.73
N LYS A 366 25.68 -13.95 -26.01
CA LYS A 366 25.84 -12.57 -26.48
C LYS A 366 24.69 -11.60 -26.14
N ARG A 367 23.90 -11.85 -25.11
CA ARG A 367 22.74 -11.04 -24.75
C ARG A 367 22.96 -10.27 -23.48
N ASP A 368 22.55 -9.03 -23.49
CA ASP A 368 22.60 -8.17 -22.33
C ASP A 368 21.69 -8.70 -21.22
N ARG A 369 22.18 -8.64 -20.00
CA ARG A 369 21.44 -8.95 -18.76
C ARG A 369 21.15 -7.66 -18.05
N TYR A 370 19.94 -7.52 -17.54
CA TYR A 370 19.50 -6.27 -16.93
C TYR A 370 19.20 -6.45 -15.45
N LEU A 371 20.03 -5.84 -14.61
CA LEU A 371 19.82 -5.66 -13.19
C LEU A 371 19.97 -4.18 -12.85
N TYR A 372 18.88 -3.58 -12.39
CA TYR A 372 18.86 -2.19 -11.96
C TYR A 372 18.61 -2.10 -10.46
N ILE A 373 19.43 -1.33 -9.74
CA ILE A 373 19.23 -1.02 -8.32
C ILE A 373 19.27 0.50 -8.18
N SER A 374 18.14 1.10 -7.82
CA SER A 374 18.00 2.54 -7.62
C SER A 374 18.63 2.98 -6.29
N ARG A 375 18.76 4.29 -6.10
CA ARG A 375 19.23 4.88 -4.85
C ARG A 375 18.23 4.73 -3.71
N GLU A 376 16.95 4.57 -4.04
CA GLU A 376 15.85 4.41 -3.09
C GLU A 376 15.71 2.96 -2.59
N ALA A 377 16.37 2.01 -3.24
CA ALA A 377 16.37 0.62 -2.82
C ALA A 377 17.49 0.35 -1.82
N ALA A 378 17.13 -0.04 -0.60
CA ALA A 378 18.07 -0.46 0.42
C ALA A 378 18.36 -1.96 0.29
N VAL A 379 19.40 -2.31 -0.46
CA VAL A 379 19.84 -3.70 -0.63
C VAL A 379 21.11 -3.93 0.18
N GLY A 380 21.06 -4.88 1.11
CA GLY A 380 22.18 -5.27 1.94
C GLY A 380 23.31 -5.96 1.15
N ASP A 381 23.71 -7.15 1.53
CA ASP A 381 24.84 -7.85 0.93
C ASP A 381 24.54 -8.32 -0.48
N LYS A 382 25.33 -7.80 -1.43
CA LYS A 382 25.23 -8.10 -2.87
C LYS A 382 26.43 -8.88 -3.33
N ALA A 383 26.19 -9.93 -4.11
CA ALA A 383 27.26 -10.72 -4.66
C ALA A 383 26.93 -11.18 -6.09
N VAL A 384 27.89 -11.09 -6.97
CA VAL A 384 27.81 -11.64 -8.32
C VAL A 384 28.63 -12.90 -8.37
N TYR A 385 27.98 -14.04 -8.62
CA TYR A 385 28.59 -15.36 -8.73
C TYR A 385 28.50 -15.82 -10.18
N PHE A 386 29.62 -15.82 -10.87
CA PHE A 386 29.71 -16.41 -12.18
C PHE A 386 30.14 -17.87 -12.05
N GLN A 387 29.28 -18.80 -12.42
CA GLN A 387 29.69 -20.19 -12.56
C GLN A 387 30.31 -20.37 -13.95
N THR A 388 31.56 -20.78 -13.99
CA THR A 388 32.17 -21.26 -15.21
C THR A 388 31.51 -22.60 -15.60
N GLY A 389 30.65 -22.56 -16.60
CA GLY A 389 30.20 -23.79 -17.28
C GLY A 389 31.39 -24.46 -17.99
N SER A 390 31.15 -25.65 -18.60
CA SER A 390 32.16 -26.39 -19.36
C SER A 390 32.71 -25.69 -20.61
N LYS A 391 32.25 -24.47 -20.91
CA LYS A 391 32.80 -23.58 -21.93
C LYS A 391 33.61 -22.50 -21.26
N THR A 392 34.83 -22.30 -21.72
CA THR A 392 35.67 -21.15 -21.37
C THR A 392 34.94 -19.91 -21.85
N VAL A 393 34.36 -19.16 -20.94
CA VAL A 393 33.76 -17.85 -21.24
C VAL A 393 34.91 -16.88 -21.38
N THR A 394 35.17 -16.41 -22.59
CA THR A 394 36.15 -15.35 -22.79
C THR A 394 35.56 -14.04 -22.26
N PRO A 395 36.36 -13.10 -21.75
CA PRO A 395 35.90 -11.82 -21.24
C PRO A 395 35.01 -11.03 -22.20
N ASP A 396 35.17 -11.27 -23.50
CA ASP A 396 34.41 -10.59 -24.56
C ASP A 396 33.03 -11.18 -24.84
N ASP A 397 32.73 -12.38 -24.32
CA ASP A 397 31.47 -13.11 -24.62
C ASP A 397 30.39 -12.94 -23.55
N SER A 398 30.69 -12.34 -22.42
CA SER A 398 29.76 -12.18 -21.31
C SER A 398 29.66 -10.73 -20.87
N SER A 399 28.60 -10.04 -21.31
CA SER A 399 28.20 -8.76 -20.73
C SER A 399 27.02 -8.96 -19.79
N LEU A 400 27.16 -8.47 -18.58
CA LEU A 400 26.07 -8.31 -17.63
C LEU A 400 25.86 -6.81 -17.44
N ASP A 401 24.69 -6.31 -17.86
CA ASP A 401 24.32 -4.92 -17.61
C ASP A 401 23.77 -4.81 -16.19
N ILE A 402 24.58 -4.28 -15.28
CA ILE A 402 24.20 -4.02 -13.88
C ILE A 402 24.02 -2.52 -13.74
N ARG A 403 22.79 -2.10 -13.38
CA ARG A 403 22.48 -0.71 -13.05
C ARG A 403 22.30 -0.59 -11.56
N LEU A 404 23.22 0.09 -10.90
CA LEU A 404 23.26 0.21 -9.45
C LEU A 404 23.02 1.66 -9.03
N GLY A 405 22.08 1.85 -8.09
CA GLY A 405 21.89 3.10 -7.36
C GLY A 405 22.75 3.16 -6.10
N ASN A 406 22.47 4.08 -5.20
CA ASN A 406 23.17 4.20 -3.94
C ASN A 406 22.88 2.99 -3.04
N THR A 407 23.89 2.38 -2.46
CA THR A 407 23.73 1.20 -1.60
C THR A 407 24.59 1.31 -0.37
N SER A 408 24.08 0.85 0.75
CA SER A 408 24.80 0.67 2.01
C SER A 408 25.29 -0.76 2.16
N ALA A 409 26.36 -1.12 1.48
CA ALA A 409 27.02 -2.41 1.74
C ALA A 409 27.96 -2.30 2.94
N ALA A 410 28.15 -3.40 3.67
CA ALA A 410 29.04 -3.44 4.83
C ALA A 410 30.49 -2.99 4.52
N ASN A 411 30.92 -3.20 3.29
CA ASN A 411 32.27 -2.83 2.82
C ASN A 411 32.39 -1.42 2.24
N VAL A 412 31.30 -0.66 2.17
CA VAL A 412 31.29 0.71 1.62
C VAL A 412 32.23 1.63 2.39
N THR A 413 32.37 1.45 3.70
CA THR A 413 33.20 2.33 4.54
C THR A 413 34.66 2.37 4.09
N ALA A 414 35.26 1.23 3.74
CA ALA A 414 36.66 1.17 3.28
C ALA A 414 36.82 1.81 1.90
N LEU A 415 35.92 1.53 0.97
CA LEU A 415 35.91 2.12 -0.37
C LEU A 415 35.62 3.62 -0.34
N THR A 416 34.69 4.06 0.48
CA THR A 416 34.38 5.48 0.72
C THR A 416 35.58 6.20 1.30
N LYS A 417 36.26 5.59 2.27
CA LYS A 417 37.50 6.16 2.84
C LYS A 417 38.60 6.28 1.80
N ALA A 418 38.79 5.26 0.94
CA ALA A 418 39.75 5.30 -0.15
C ALA A 418 39.39 6.39 -1.17
N SER A 419 38.14 6.51 -1.58
CA SER A 419 37.65 7.56 -2.47
C SER A 419 37.94 8.97 -1.92
N LYS A 420 37.59 9.19 -0.66
CA LYS A 420 37.80 10.49 0.03
C LYS A 420 39.29 10.83 0.20
N SER A 421 40.15 9.82 0.41
CA SER A 421 41.61 10.04 0.49
C SER A 421 42.22 10.51 -0.83
N MET A 422 41.52 10.28 -1.94
CA MET A 422 41.89 10.75 -3.28
C MET A 422 41.25 12.09 -3.68
N GLY A 423 40.46 12.70 -2.75
CA GLY A 423 39.74 13.94 -3.01
C GLY A 423 38.49 13.72 -3.88
N TRP A 424 37.94 12.52 -3.91
CA TRP A 424 36.74 12.18 -4.67
C TRP A 424 35.47 12.12 -3.80
N ASN A 425 34.30 12.12 -4.45
CA ASN A 425 33.04 11.98 -3.78
C ASN A 425 32.85 10.56 -3.19
N ASP A 426 31.78 10.38 -2.46
CA ASP A 426 31.31 9.05 -2.07
C ASP A 426 31.08 8.21 -3.33
N PRO A 427 31.28 6.88 -3.26
CA PRO A 427 31.03 6.02 -4.40
C PRO A 427 29.63 6.18 -4.97
N LEU A 428 29.53 6.29 -6.29
CA LEU A 428 28.25 6.28 -7.01
C LEU A 428 27.53 4.94 -6.80
N THR A 429 28.29 3.87 -6.70
CA THR A 429 27.83 2.52 -6.35
C THR A 429 28.97 1.65 -5.89
N THR A 430 28.61 0.56 -5.17
CA THR A 430 29.54 -0.48 -4.74
C THR A 430 28.91 -1.86 -4.97
N LEU A 431 29.75 -2.85 -5.27
CA LEU A 431 29.34 -4.24 -5.39
C LEU A 431 30.47 -5.19 -4.94
N TRP A 432 30.10 -6.42 -4.60
CA TRP A 432 31.05 -7.50 -4.38
C TRP A 432 30.93 -8.51 -5.54
N VAL A 433 32.06 -8.81 -6.17
CA VAL A 433 32.14 -9.79 -7.26
C VAL A 433 33.01 -10.96 -6.83
N GLN A 434 32.40 -12.14 -6.75
CA GLN A 434 33.08 -13.41 -6.52
C GLN A 434 32.97 -14.29 -7.78
N ARG A 435 34.11 -14.80 -8.29
CA ARG A 435 34.15 -15.53 -9.55
C ARG A 435 35.45 -16.28 -9.77
N ASP A 436 35.43 -17.19 -10.71
CA ASP A 436 36.61 -17.80 -11.32
C ASP A 436 36.89 -17.15 -12.68
N GLY A 437 38.09 -16.62 -12.89
CA GLY A 437 38.52 -16.01 -14.14
C GLY A 437 38.25 -14.50 -14.31
N ALA A 438 38.61 -13.84 -15.44
CA ALA A 438 38.39 -12.41 -15.68
C ALA A 438 36.93 -12.06 -16.04
N ALA A 439 36.35 -10.90 -15.63
CA ALA A 439 35.02 -10.46 -15.98
C ALA A 439 34.98 -9.06 -16.54
N LYS A 440 34.06 -8.89 -17.47
CA LYS A 440 33.66 -7.59 -17.96
C LYS A 440 32.23 -7.36 -17.47
N LEU A 441 32.01 -6.25 -16.79
CA LEU A 441 30.74 -5.82 -16.28
C LEU A 441 30.39 -4.46 -16.87
N THR A 442 29.16 -4.27 -17.29
CA THR A 442 28.65 -2.95 -17.60
C THR A 442 27.74 -2.52 -16.44
N VAL A 443 28.08 -1.43 -15.78
CA VAL A 443 27.29 -0.85 -14.69
C VAL A 443 26.60 0.39 -15.22
N GLY A 444 25.29 0.33 -15.32
CA GLY A 444 24.44 1.41 -15.83
C GLY A 444 23.61 2.09 -14.74
N GLY A 445 22.73 3.02 -15.12
CA GLY A 445 21.86 3.75 -14.20
C GLY A 445 22.57 4.73 -13.27
N LEU A 446 23.87 5.01 -13.52
CA LEU A 446 24.65 5.95 -12.77
C LEU A 446 24.38 7.36 -13.28
N THR A 447 24.25 8.32 -12.37
CA THR A 447 24.24 9.72 -12.74
C THR A 447 25.69 10.17 -12.95
N LEU A 448 26.11 10.13 -14.21
CA LEU A 448 27.48 10.48 -14.59
C LEU A 448 27.53 11.94 -15.06
N ASN A 449 28.49 12.70 -14.55
CA ASN A 449 28.84 14.00 -15.09
C ASN A 449 29.86 13.86 -16.25
N ALA A 450 30.28 14.96 -16.83
CA ALA A 450 31.27 14.97 -17.93
C ALA A 450 32.66 14.44 -17.55
N LEU A 451 32.97 14.34 -16.24
CA LEU A 451 34.26 13.95 -15.72
C LEU A 451 34.62 12.47 -16.00
N PRO A 452 35.89 12.09 -15.97
CA PRO A 452 36.31 10.71 -16.00
C PRO A 452 35.65 9.88 -14.91
N VAL A 453 35.42 8.60 -15.17
CA VAL A 453 34.90 7.64 -14.20
C VAL A 453 36.04 6.73 -13.78
N TYR A 454 36.19 6.54 -12.50
CA TYR A 454 37.17 5.67 -11.92
C TYR A 454 36.51 4.49 -11.21
N VAL A 455 37.20 3.37 -11.23
CA VAL A 455 36.81 2.16 -10.50
C VAL A 455 37.89 1.87 -9.46
N LEU A 456 37.43 1.75 -8.22
CA LEU A 456 38.22 1.25 -7.13
C LEU A 456 37.92 -0.22 -6.93
N THR A 457 38.95 -1.05 -6.79
CA THR A 457 38.80 -2.47 -6.45
C THR A 457 39.65 -2.81 -5.23
N LEU A 458 39.07 -3.61 -4.34
CA LEU A 458 39.76 -4.13 -3.15
C LEU A 458 39.53 -5.64 -3.05
N PRO A 459 40.59 -6.45 -2.92
CA PRO A 459 40.43 -7.88 -2.69
C PRO A 459 39.65 -8.15 -1.40
N VAL A 460 38.78 -9.15 -1.42
CA VAL A 460 38.04 -9.60 -0.25
C VAL A 460 38.48 -11.00 0.22
N ASP A 461 38.23 -11.32 1.48
CA ASP A 461 38.45 -12.66 2.03
C ASP A 461 37.28 -13.61 1.72
N GLU A 462 37.34 -14.84 2.22
CA GLU A 462 36.31 -15.87 2.03
C GLU A 462 34.95 -15.47 2.58
N THR A 463 34.92 -14.54 3.52
CA THR A 463 33.67 -14.01 4.12
C THR A 463 33.17 -12.73 3.44
N GLY A 464 33.91 -12.24 2.42
CA GLY A 464 33.61 -11.00 1.70
C GLY A 464 34.07 -9.72 2.40
N ASN A 465 34.81 -9.81 3.50
CA ASN A 465 35.38 -8.64 4.15
C ASN A 465 36.66 -8.20 3.45
N ILE A 466 37.01 -6.92 3.56
CA ILE A 466 38.23 -6.35 3.05
C ILE A 466 39.34 -6.51 4.11
N PRO A 467 40.28 -7.45 3.95
CA PRO A 467 41.31 -7.71 4.94
C PRO A 467 42.37 -6.59 4.97
N ASP A 468 42.61 -5.93 3.86
CA ASP A 468 43.64 -4.90 3.71
C ASP A 468 43.19 -3.77 2.78
N ALA A 469 42.76 -2.67 3.39
CA ALA A 469 42.28 -1.50 2.66
C ALA A 469 43.42 -0.73 1.91
N SER A 470 44.71 -1.04 2.20
CA SER A 470 45.81 -0.43 1.49
C SER A 470 46.04 -0.99 0.06
N LYS A 471 45.42 -2.14 -0.22
CA LYS A 471 45.49 -2.80 -1.54
C LYS A 471 44.49 -2.28 -2.59
N VAL A 472 43.96 -1.08 -2.38
CA VAL A 472 43.10 -0.47 -3.36
C VAL A 472 43.81 -0.30 -4.71
N GLN A 473 43.16 -0.80 -5.76
CA GLN A 473 43.57 -0.56 -7.15
C GLN A 473 42.55 0.41 -7.77
N VAL A 474 43.07 1.29 -8.59
CA VAL A 474 42.30 2.34 -9.24
C VAL A 474 42.63 2.36 -10.73
N TYR A 475 41.61 2.39 -11.55
CA TYR A 475 41.76 2.61 -12.98
C TYR A 475 40.61 3.46 -13.54
N GLU A 476 40.88 4.15 -14.65
CA GLU A 476 39.85 4.88 -15.37
C GLU A 476 38.99 3.90 -16.19
N ALA A 477 37.68 4.00 -16.06
CA ALA A 477 36.73 3.14 -16.77
C ALA A 477 36.15 3.84 -17.99
N GLN A 478 35.70 3.05 -18.96
CA GLN A 478 35.04 3.56 -20.15
C GLN A 478 33.56 3.82 -19.89
N LYS A 479 33.08 4.99 -20.29
CA LYS A 479 31.65 5.30 -20.30
C LYS A 479 31.02 4.65 -21.54
N THR A 480 29.85 4.06 -21.35
CA THR A 480 29.04 3.53 -22.46
C THR A 480 28.17 4.63 -23.06
N ASN A 481 27.74 4.45 -24.31
CA ASN A 481 26.81 5.37 -24.97
C ASN A 481 25.41 5.38 -24.32
N THR A 482 25.11 4.43 -23.44
CA THR A 482 23.82 4.28 -22.73
C THR A 482 23.89 4.81 -21.29
N GLY A 483 24.94 5.54 -20.92
CA GLY A 483 25.09 6.12 -19.58
C GLY A 483 25.61 5.12 -18.53
N GLY A 484 26.18 4.01 -18.94
CA GLY A 484 26.83 3.05 -18.06
C GLY A 484 28.34 3.21 -17.99
N VAL A 485 29.00 2.34 -17.23
CA VAL A 485 30.46 2.24 -17.06
C VAL A 485 30.87 0.80 -17.28
N ASP A 486 31.79 0.59 -18.22
CA ASP A 486 32.41 -0.70 -18.45
C ASP A 486 33.56 -0.93 -17.47
N ILE A 487 33.48 -2.00 -16.70
CA ILE A 487 34.45 -2.42 -15.70
C ILE A 487 35.05 -3.74 -16.17
N THR A 488 36.37 -3.80 -16.20
CA THR A 488 37.11 -5.06 -16.41
C THR A 488 37.76 -5.46 -15.09
N LEU A 489 37.33 -6.55 -14.51
CA LEU A 489 37.93 -7.11 -13.30
C LEU A 489 39.01 -8.12 -13.69
N PRO A 490 40.19 -8.05 -13.05
CA PRO A 490 41.25 -8.99 -13.28
C PRO A 490 40.86 -10.40 -12.86
N ASP A 491 41.60 -11.39 -13.35
CA ASP A 491 41.45 -12.78 -12.93
C ASP A 491 41.75 -12.94 -11.43
N VAL A 492 40.82 -13.47 -10.68
CA VAL A 492 40.96 -13.77 -9.25
C VAL A 492 40.73 -15.24 -9.04
N SER A 493 41.75 -15.92 -8.63
CA SER A 493 41.62 -17.24 -8.05
C SER A 493 41.16 -17.05 -6.59
N GLY A 494 39.86 -17.23 -6.32
CA GLY A 494 39.36 -17.32 -4.95
C GLY A 494 38.24 -16.33 -4.57
N ASN A 495 38.52 -15.32 -3.76
CA ASN A 495 37.50 -14.66 -2.95
C ASN A 495 36.81 -13.46 -3.61
N GLY A 496 37.30 -12.92 -4.69
CA GLY A 496 36.73 -11.79 -5.42
C GLY A 496 37.14 -10.41 -4.97
N TYR A 497 36.38 -9.41 -5.42
CA TYR A 497 36.63 -7.99 -5.16
C TYR A 497 35.43 -7.24 -4.66
N ALA A 498 35.65 -6.33 -3.72
CA ALA A 498 34.76 -5.20 -3.53
C ALA A 498 35.08 -4.12 -4.54
N VAL A 499 34.08 -3.62 -5.23
CA VAL A 499 34.22 -2.68 -6.34
C VAL A 499 33.43 -1.41 -6.02
N ALA A 500 34.03 -0.25 -6.30
CA ALA A 500 33.31 1.02 -6.22
C ALA A 500 33.53 1.83 -7.51
N ILE A 501 32.46 2.45 -8.00
CA ILE A 501 32.53 3.40 -9.11
C ILE A 501 32.48 4.80 -8.54
N VAL A 502 33.43 5.64 -8.90
CA VAL A 502 33.61 6.98 -8.37
C VAL A 502 33.88 7.99 -9.47
N GLN A 503 33.57 9.25 -9.21
CA GLN A 503 34.00 10.38 -10.04
C GLN A 503 34.65 11.45 -9.17
N PRO A 504 35.60 12.22 -9.71
CA PRO A 504 36.12 13.41 -9.05
C PRO A 504 34.96 14.33 -8.65
N SER A 505 35.09 14.98 -7.50
CA SER A 505 34.13 15.98 -7.08
C SER A 505 34.24 17.25 -7.92
N GLN A 506 33.19 17.58 -8.63
CA GLN A 506 32.94 18.96 -9.03
C GLN A 506 31.68 19.41 -8.32
N ASN A 507 31.85 20.26 -7.38
CA ASN A 507 30.71 20.84 -6.66
C ASN A 507 30.20 22.04 -7.47
N HIS A 508 29.22 21.78 -8.32
CA HIS A 508 28.51 22.84 -9.05
C HIS A 508 27.26 23.32 -8.34
N GLY A 509 27.01 22.80 -7.13
CA GLY A 509 25.79 23.07 -6.35
C GLY A 509 24.95 21.82 -6.10
N THR A 510 23.87 22.00 -5.40
CA THR A 510 22.95 20.93 -5.02
C THR A 510 21.58 21.16 -5.64
N LEU A 511 21.08 20.18 -6.37
CA LEU A 511 19.72 20.20 -6.94
C LEU A 511 18.82 19.24 -6.15
N ILE A 512 17.74 19.77 -5.61
CA ILE A 512 16.78 19.01 -4.80
C ILE A 512 15.43 19.02 -5.50
N ILE A 513 14.84 17.84 -5.68
CA ILE A 513 13.46 17.69 -6.13
C ILE A 513 12.57 17.30 -4.95
N ASN A 514 11.50 18.08 -4.74
CA ASN A 514 10.47 17.81 -3.75
C ASN A 514 9.10 17.70 -4.42
N GLY A 515 8.22 16.89 -3.87
CA GLY A 515 6.85 16.71 -4.34
C GLY A 515 6.01 16.01 -3.26
N PRO A 516 4.71 15.83 -3.46
CA PRO A 516 3.89 15.08 -2.55
C PRO A 516 4.41 13.64 -2.40
N GLU A 517 4.24 13.04 -1.26
CA GLU A 517 4.59 11.62 -1.03
C GLU A 517 3.52 10.69 -1.64
N THR A 518 2.28 11.16 -1.64
CA THR A 518 1.14 10.46 -2.20
C THR A 518 0.45 11.33 -3.24
N ILE A 519 -0.04 10.69 -4.28
CA ILE A 519 -0.90 11.31 -5.31
C ILE A 519 -2.29 10.73 -5.12
N GLU A 520 -3.21 11.61 -4.76
CA GLU A 520 -4.60 11.21 -4.54
C GLU A 520 -5.28 10.87 -5.86
N ARG A 521 -5.75 9.63 -6.01
CA ARG A 521 -6.57 9.22 -7.14
C ARG A 521 -8.01 9.67 -6.95
N ASN A 522 -8.33 10.86 -7.41
CA ASN A 522 -9.70 11.38 -7.38
C ASN A 522 -10.61 10.63 -8.38
N LYS A 523 -11.84 10.34 -7.99
CA LYS A 523 -12.81 9.51 -8.76
C LYS A 523 -13.39 10.20 -9.98
N THR A 524 -13.20 11.53 -10.16
CA THR A 524 -13.97 12.34 -11.12
C THR A 524 -13.13 13.09 -12.15
N GLY A 525 -11.82 13.08 -12.09
CA GLY A 525 -10.94 13.81 -12.99
C GLY A 525 -10.38 12.97 -14.13
N ALA A 526 -10.24 13.54 -15.32
CA ALA A 526 -9.53 12.89 -16.43
C ALA A 526 -8.00 12.90 -16.23
N HIS A 527 -7.50 13.85 -15.44
CA HIS A 527 -6.07 14.07 -15.20
C HIS A 527 -5.83 14.53 -13.76
N TYR A 528 -4.68 14.17 -13.19
CA TYR A 528 -4.23 14.58 -11.86
C TYR A 528 -3.00 15.46 -11.96
N PRO A 529 -3.01 16.66 -11.39
CA PRO A 529 -1.82 17.51 -11.34
C PRO A 529 -0.85 16.96 -10.27
N VAL A 530 0.40 16.76 -10.67
CA VAL A 530 1.51 16.46 -9.77
C VAL A 530 2.49 17.63 -9.85
N THR A 531 2.69 18.32 -8.75
CA THR A 531 3.58 19.48 -8.69
C THR A 531 4.86 19.12 -7.95
N TYR A 532 5.99 19.32 -8.62
CA TYR A 532 7.32 19.23 -8.05
C TYR A 532 7.86 20.63 -7.79
N THR A 533 8.53 20.79 -6.67
CA THR A 533 9.37 21.95 -6.39
C THR A 533 10.83 21.52 -6.55
N VAL A 534 11.54 22.14 -7.47
CA VAL A 534 12.97 21.90 -7.68
C VAL A 534 13.72 23.12 -7.18
N THR A 535 14.66 22.89 -6.26
CA THR A 535 15.48 23.93 -5.66
C THR A 535 16.95 23.67 -6.02
N TYR A 536 17.63 24.72 -6.44
CA TYR A 536 19.05 24.67 -6.74
C TYR A 536 19.81 25.60 -5.78
N ASP A 537 20.73 25.03 -5.04
CA ASP A 537 21.67 25.74 -4.20
C ASP A 537 23.03 25.77 -4.91
N MET A 538 23.39 26.93 -5.45
CA MET A 538 24.58 27.13 -6.26
C MET A 538 25.82 27.08 -5.38
N SER A 539 26.86 26.38 -5.83
CA SER A 539 28.14 26.39 -5.13
C SER A 539 28.97 27.62 -5.50
N GLU A 540 29.85 28.04 -4.58
CA GLU A 540 30.85 29.08 -4.83
C GLU A 540 31.70 28.80 -6.10
N SER A 541 31.97 27.54 -6.39
CA SER A 541 32.68 27.14 -7.62
C SER A 541 31.89 27.47 -8.88
N MET A 542 30.57 27.29 -8.86
CA MET A 542 29.73 27.59 -10.01
C MET A 542 29.50 29.10 -10.16
N GLU A 543 29.34 29.80 -9.05
CA GLU A 543 29.31 31.27 -9.04
C GLU A 543 30.54 31.86 -9.69
N ASN A 544 31.71 31.39 -9.32
CA ASN A 544 32.99 31.82 -9.90
C ASN A 544 33.11 31.54 -11.41
N ILE A 545 32.59 30.38 -11.88
CA ILE A 545 32.58 30.04 -13.31
C ILE A 545 31.70 31.03 -14.10
N ILE A 546 30.53 31.36 -13.55
CA ILE A 546 29.60 32.30 -14.19
C ILE A 546 30.19 33.73 -14.21
N GLU A 547 30.77 34.19 -13.11
CA GLU A 547 31.40 35.51 -13.01
C GLU A 547 32.59 35.68 -14.00
N GLN A 548 33.48 34.66 -14.10
CA GLN A 548 34.60 34.67 -14.99
C GLN A 548 34.20 34.68 -16.47
N SER A 549 33.00 34.19 -16.77
CA SER A 549 32.44 34.15 -18.13
C SER A 549 31.61 35.38 -18.51
N GLY A 550 31.58 36.39 -17.63
CA GLY A 550 30.83 37.66 -17.87
C GLY A 550 29.47 37.70 -17.22
N GLY A 551 29.14 36.77 -16.33
CA GLY A 551 27.93 36.81 -15.50
C GLY A 551 26.63 36.36 -16.22
N GLU A 552 26.73 35.80 -17.44
CA GLU A 552 25.57 35.27 -18.17
C GLU A 552 25.52 33.75 -18.12
N ALA A 553 24.38 33.19 -17.67
CA ALA A 553 24.12 31.75 -17.66
C ALA A 553 22.68 31.45 -18.12
N GLU A 554 22.52 30.40 -18.91
CA GLU A 554 21.22 29.84 -19.28
C GLU A 554 20.93 28.59 -18.43
N TYR A 555 19.75 28.52 -17.86
CA TYR A 555 19.32 27.45 -16.97
C TYR A 555 18.19 26.65 -17.65
N VAL A 556 18.38 25.38 -17.87
CA VAL A 556 17.37 24.46 -18.41
C VAL A 556 17.16 23.31 -17.46
N LEU A 557 15.95 23.21 -16.90
CA LEU A 557 15.56 22.11 -16.03
C LEU A 557 14.90 21.00 -16.84
N ALA A 558 15.32 19.78 -16.63
CA ALA A 558 14.63 18.57 -17.08
C ALA A 558 14.23 17.74 -15.87
N ILE A 559 13.03 17.18 -15.88
CA ILE A 559 12.59 16.17 -14.92
C ILE A 559 12.43 14.85 -15.66
N ASP A 560 13.25 13.87 -15.31
CA ASP A 560 13.19 12.51 -15.84
C ASP A 560 12.22 11.70 -14.97
N GLN A 561 11.33 10.96 -15.62
CA GLN A 561 10.31 10.15 -14.96
C GLN A 561 10.22 8.79 -15.62
N ASP A 562 9.98 7.78 -14.83
CA ASP A 562 9.74 6.41 -15.29
C ASP A 562 8.28 6.17 -15.72
N VAL A 563 7.43 7.18 -15.56
CA VAL A 563 6.01 7.12 -15.90
C VAL A 563 5.63 8.27 -16.82
N ARG A 564 4.67 8.04 -17.71
CA ARG A 564 4.21 9.00 -18.71
C ARG A 564 3.49 10.19 -18.08
N LEU A 565 4.20 11.22 -17.78
CA LEU A 565 3.64 12.49 -17.34
C LEU A 565 3.53 13.43 -18.55
N THR A 566 2.43 14.18 -18.65
CA THR A 566 2.23 15.23 -19.65
C THR A 566 2.46 16.60 -19.01
N GLY A 567 3.40 17.36 -19.52
CA GLY A 567 3.74 18.70 -19.05
C GLY A 567 5.11 19.13 -19.56
N ASN A 568 5.38 20.41 -19.58
CA ASN A 568 6.70 20.94 -19.89
C ASN A 568 7.41 21.35 -18.60
N PRO A 569 8.66 20.90 -18.37
CA PRO A 569 9.50 21.52 -17.36
C PRO A 569 9.73 22.98 -17.77
N GLY A 570 9.45 23.91 -16.92
CA GLY A 570 9.67 25.32 -17.18
C GLY A 570 11.17 25.67 -17.31
N SER A 571 11.49 26.88 -17.74
CA SER A 571 12.83 27.41 -17.60
C SER A 571 13.12 27.67 -16.13
N PHE A 572 14.27 27.25 -15.63
CA PHE A 572 14.71 27.48 -14.27
C PHE A 572 15.34 28.88 -14.17
N ASN A 573 14.97 29.68 -13.19
CA ASN A 573 15.39 31.08 -13.05
C ASN A 573 16.18 31.40 -11.76
N GLY A 574 16.94 30.42 -11.24
CA GLY A 574 17.82 30.60 -10.11
C GLY A 574 17.55 29.70 -8.94
N GLU A 575 16.84 30.12 -7.88
CA GLU A 575 16.82 29.41 -6.61
C GLU A 575 15.81 28.25 -6.56
N SER A 576 14.62 28.42 -7.14
CA SER A 576 13.53 27.42 -7.07
C SER A 576 12.52 27.59 -8.18
N ILE A 577 11.94 26.48 -8.62
CA ILE A 577 10.83 26.44 -9.59
C ILE A 577 9.81 25.39 -9.21
N GLN A 578 8.54 25.67 -9.49
CA GLN A 578 7.47 24.68 -9.42
C GLN A 578 7.11 24.20 -10.83
N VAL A 579 7.10 22.87 -11.02
CA VAL A 579 6.73 22.23 -12.26
C VAL A 579 5.55 21.31 -12.02
N THR A 580 4.45 21.53 -12.75
CA THR A 580 3.24 20.72 -12.59
C THR A 580 3.02 19.87 -13.85
N TYR A 581 2.83 18.59 -13.61
CA TYR A 581 2.49 17.60 -14.64
C TYR A 581 1.06 17.11 -14.46
N SER A 582 0.46 16.68 -15.55
CA SER A 582 -0.90 16.18 -15.61
C SER A 582 -0.90 14.69 -15.86
N LEU A 583 -1.29 13.89 -14.86
CA LEU A 583 -1.38 12.42 -14.95
C LEU A 583 -2.73 12.00 -15.55
N PRO A 584 -2.78 11.24 -16.66
CA PRO A 584 -4.02 10.69 -17.18
C PRO A 584 -4.60 9.62 -16.25
N HIS A 585 -5.89 9.74 -15.92
CA HIS A 585 -6.58 8.78 -15.03
C HIS A 585 -6.55 7.33 -15.52
N SER A 586 -6.54 7.14 -16.85
CA SER A 586 -6.62 5.81 -17.46
C SER A 586 -5.33 4.98 -17.36
N GLU A 587 -4.19 5.62 -17.10
CA GLU A 587 -2.87 4.99 -17.16
C GLU A 587 -2.31 4.61 -15.79
N PHE A 588 -2.95 5.05 -14.69
CA PHE A 588 -2.45 4.87 -13.33
C PHE A 588 -3.42 4.14 -12.44
N ARG A 589 -2.89 3.22 -11.64
CA ARG A 589 -3.64 2.42 -10.68
C ARG A 589 -3.24 2.82 -9.26
N VAL A 590 -4.16 2.61 -8.32
CA VAL A 590 -3.82 2.67 -6.89
C VAL A 590 -2.72 1.66 -6.61
N GLY A 591 -1.69 2.10 -5.90
CA GLY A 591 -0.50 1.32 -5.62
C GLY A 591 0.65 1.50 -6.60
N ASP A 592 0.43 2.14 -7.76
CA ASP A 592 1.52 2.49 -8.66
C ASP A 592 2.46 3.49 -7.96
N VAL A 593 3.75 3.36 -8.24
CA VAL A 593 4.80 4.23 -7.72
C VAL A 593 5.41 5.01 -8.86
N LEU A 594 5.47 6.33 -8.69
CA LEU A 594 6.15 7.23 -9.61
C LEU A 594 7.52 7.58 -9.06
N LEU A 595 8.52 7.52 -9.92
CA LEU A 595 9.88 7.98 -9.62
C LEU A 595 10.21 9.20 -10.47
N ALA A 596 10.66 10.26 -9.83
CA ALA A 596 11.07 11.47 -10.51
C ALA A 596 12.45 11.93 -10.05
N SER A 597 13.30 12.25 -10.99
CA SER A 597 14.60 12.91 -10.76
C SER A 597 14.69 14.18 -11.58
N ALA A 598 15.48 15.13 -11.10
CA ALA A 598 15.70 16.38 -11.82
C ALA A 598 17.14 16.47 -12.33
N LYS A 599 17.31 17.12 -13.47
CA LYS A 599 18.61 17.53 -14.02
C LYS A 599 18.55 18.99 -14.40
N LEU A 600 19.45 19.78 -13.87
CA LEU A 600 19.62 21.18 -14.24
C LEU A 600 20.84 21.30 -15.17
N ARG A 601 20.62 21.78 -16.38
CA ARG A 601 21.69 22.18 -17.27
C ARG A 601 21.91 23.67 -17.14
N ILE A 602 23.15 24.06 -16.82
CA ILE A 602 23.58 25.45 -16.79
C ILE A 602 24.56 25.63 -17.94
N THR A 603 24.20 26.44 -18.91
CA THR A 603 25.06 26.78 -20.05
C THR A 603 25.73 28.10 -19.76
N VAL A 604 27.07 28.09 -19.69
CA VAL A 604 27.89 29.29 -19.50
C VAL A 604 28.82 29.43 -20.72
N GLY A 605 28.54 30.43 -21.55
CA GLY A 605 29.22 30.60 -22.82
C GLY A 605 28.97 29.45 -23.80
N ARG A 606 29.96 28.56 -24.02
CA ARG A 606 29.84 27.36 -24.88
C ARG A 606 29.87 26.05 -24.12
N HIS A 607 29.88 26.10 -22.78
CA HIS A 607 30.00 24.93 -21.95
C HIS A 607 28.71 24.67 -21.17
N ASP A 608 28.28 23.40 -21.17
CA ASP A 608 27.15 22.91 -20.40
C ASP A 608 27.62 22.22 -19.13
N TYR A 609 27.03 22.62 -17.99
CA TYR A 609 27.21 21.99 -16.69
C TYR A 609 25.90 21.29 -16.32
N ILE A 610 25.97 19.99 -16.06
CA ILE A 610 24.79 19.18 -15.71
C ILE A 610 24.81 18.88 -14.22
N ILE A 611 23.82 19.36 -13.51
CA ILE A 611 23.63 19.12 -12.08
C ILE A 611 22.42 18.19 -11.92
N PRO A 612 22.63 16.91 -11.59
CA PRO A 612 21.55 16.00 -11.31
C PRO A 612 21.03 16.22 -9.88
N SER A 613 19.76 15.91 -9.63
CA SER A 613 19.25 15.88 -8.27
C SER A 613 19.90 14.74 -7.48
N ASN A 614 20.19 15.02 -6.22
CA ASN A 614 20.84 14.06 -5.31
C ASN A 614 19.92 12.88 -4.92
N VAL A 615 18.63 13.04 -5.08
CA VAL A 615 17.60 12.06 -4.74
C VAL A 615 16.56 11.97 -5.84
N THR A 616 16.05 10.77 -6.03
CA THR A 616 14.84 10.54 -6.82
C THR A 616 13.63 10.67 -5.89
N LYS A 617 12.63 11.45 -6.30
CA LYS A 617 11.40 11.55 -5.53
C LYS A 617 10.48 10.39 -5.87
N THR A 618 10.15 9.61 -4.85
CA THR A 618 9.20 8.50 -4.92
C THR A 618 7.82 8.97 -4.50
N GLN A 619 6.80 8.63 -5.26
CA GLN A 619 5.42 9.01 -4.99
C GLN A 619 4.51 7.81 -5.18
N LYS A 620 3.61 7.57 -4.22
CA LYS A 620 2.58 6.53 -4.32
C LYS A 620 1.27 7.10 -4.83
N ILE A 621 0.61 6.38 -5.71
CA ILE A 621 -0.77 6.67 -6.10
C ILE A 621 -1.71 5.94 -5.14
N GLU A 622 -2.47 6.70 -4.37
CA GLU A 622 -3.38 6.16 -3.37
C GLU A 622 -4.82 6.57 -3.66
N THR A 623 -5.76 5.70 -3.32
CA THR A 623 -7.16 6.11 -3.24
C THR A 623 -7.36 6.73 -1.88
N THR A 624 -7.84 7.96 -1.87
CA THR A 624 -8.27 8.59 -0.64
C THR A 624 -9.78 8.79 -0.63
N TYR A 625 -10.32 8.83 0.54
CA TYR A 625 -11.72 9.03 0.80
C TYR A 625 -11.95 10.23 1.71
N SER A 626 -13.15 10.77 1.66
CA SER A 626 -13.59 11.84 2.53
C SER A 626 -14.53 11.31 3.61
N LEU A 627 -14.30 11.73 4.83
CA LEU A 627 -15.20 11.54 5.95
C LEU A 627 -15.93 12.86 6.22
N THR A 628 -17.20 12.91 5.89
CA THR A 628 -18.08 14.04 6.20
C THR A 628 -18.83 13.74 7.48
N THR A 629 -18.78 14.64 8.44
CA THR A 629 -19.47 14.49 9.71
C THR A 629 -20.48 15.62 9.89
N GLN A 630 -21.67 15.30 10.39
CA GLN A 630 -22.76 16.25 10.55
C GLN A 630 -23.57 15.95 11.81
N VAL A 631 -23.94 17.00 12.52
CA VAL A 631 -24.93 16.96 13.59
C VAL A 631 -26.27 17.39 13.02
N ASN A 632 -27.28 16.56 13.14
CA ASN A 632 -28.65 16.88 12.76
C ASN A 632 -29.45 17.27 14.02
N GLY A 633 -30.06 18.44 13.98
CA GLY A 633 -30.88 18.94 15.08
C GLY A 633 -30.13 19.61 16.26
N GLY A 634 -28.81 19.68 16.21
CA GLY A 634 -27.98 20.27 17.29
C GLY A 634 -27.85 19.37 18.53
N HIS A 635 -27.67 19.98 19.69
CA HIS A 635 -27.59 19.34 21.02
C HIS A 635 -26.37 18.47 21.31
N GLY A 636 -25.27 18.69 20.58
CA GLY A 636 -23.99 18.04 20.76
C GLY A 636 -23.02 18.39 19.65
N THR A 637 -21.85 17.78 19.69
CA THR A 637 -20.83 17.93 18.65
C THR A 637 -20.36 16.57 18.16
N ILE A 638 -19.73 16.56 17.01
CA ILE A 638 -19.09 15.40 16.38
C ILE A 638 -17.69 15.79 15.95
N SER A 639 -16.78 14.83 15.85
CA SER A 639 -15.44 15.06 15.27
C SER A 639 -15.54 15.77 13.92
N ALA A 640 -14.55 16.64 13.62
CA ALA A 640 -14.53 17.37 12.35
C ALA A 640 -14.44 16.43 11.14
N SER A 641 -15.01 16.86 10.03
CA SER A 641 -14.84 16.20 8.73
C SER A 641 -13.38 16.16 8.33
N LYS A 642 -12.97 15.11 7.65
CA LYS A 642 -11.61 14.88 7.16
C LYS A 642 -11.65 14.53 5.67
N ALA A 643 -10.62 14.92 4.95
CA ALA A 643 -10.43 14.55 3.54
C ALA A 643 -9.04 13.97 3.35
N GLY A 644 -8.82 13.26 2.25
CA GLY A 644 -7.52 12.67 1.95
C GLY A 644 -7.17 11.46 2.83
N LEU A 645 -8.15 10.76 3.35
CA LEU A 645 -7.95 9.56 4.18
C LEU A 645 -7.63 8.37 3.28
N ALA A 646 -6.56 7.65 3.59
CA ALA A 646 -6.15 6.49 2.81
C ALA A 646 -7.23 5.39 2.82
N ALA A 647 -7.35 4.68 1.71
CA ALA A 647 -8.22 3.51 1.63
C ALA A 647 -7.84 2.47 2.70
N GLY A 648 -8.83 1.96 3.43
CA GLY A 648 -8.62 1.01 4.53
C GLY A 648 -8.21 1.66 5.86
N SER A 649 -7.99 2.98 5.94
CA SER A 649 -7.68 3.63 7.21
C SER A 649 -8.86 3.55 8.18
N HIS A 650 -8.54 3.46 9.45
CA HIS A 650 -9.50 3.41 10.54
C HIS A 650 -9.63 4.80 11.16
N GLU A 651 -10.83 5.36 11.12
CA GLU A 651 -11.12 6.68 11.67
C GLU A 651 -12.01 6.58 12.88
N THR A 652 -11.54 7.09 14.01
CA THR A 652 -12.34 7.16 15.22
C THR A 652 -13.11 8.48 15.27
N ILE A 653 -14.42 8.38 15.32
CA ILE A 653 -15.34 9.51 15.43
C ILE A 653 -15.83 9.60 16.85
N VAL A 654 -15.69 10.76 17.45
CA VAL A 654 -16.13 11.04 18.82
C VAL A 654 -17.38 11.90 18.78
N PHE A 655 -18.36 11.52 19.54
CA PHE A 655 -19.62 12.23 19.74
C PHE A 655 -19.65 12.84 21.14
N THR A 656 -20.00 14.09 21.23
CA THR A 656 -20.09 14.78 22.52
C THR A 656 -21.49 15.38 22.71
N PRO A 657 -22.40 14.66 23.34
CA PRO A 657 -23.71 15.19 23.68
C PRO A 657 -23.59 16.40 24.64
N ASN A 658 -24.43 17.38 24.47
CA ASN A 658 -24.57 18.45 25.44
C ASN A 658 -25.14 17.92 26.76
N SER A 659 -24.93 18.64 27.87
CA SER A 659 -25.50 18.27 29.17
C SER A 659 -27.04 18.07 29.06
N GLY A 660 -27.51 16.92 29.51
CA GLY A 660 -28.94 16.54 29.44
C GLY A 660 -29.37 15.90 28.14
N TYR A 661 -28.41 15.57 27.27
CA TYR A 661 -28.69 14.87 26.02
C TYR A 661 -27.87 13.58 25.91
N GLU A 662 -28.36 12.64 25.14
CA GLU A 662 -27.69 11.40 24.79
C GLU A 662 -27.76 11.19 23.25
N ILE A 663 -26.94 10.32 22.73
CA ILE A 663 -27.01 9.94 21.32
C ILE A 663 -28.34 9.21 21.07
N ASP A 664 -29.11 9.68 20.09
CA ASP A 664 -30.32 9.03 19.64
C ASP A 664 -30.04 8.06 18.51
N THR A 665 -29.47 8.58 17.42
CA THR A 665 -29.11 7.76 16.28
C THR A 665 -27.79 8.26 15.65
N VAL A 666 -27.00 7.30 15.16
CA VAL A 666 -25.86 7.57 14.30
C VAL A 666 -26.05 6.76 13.03
N THR A 667 -25.79 7.40 11.89
CA THR A 667 -25.81 6.71 10.61
C THR A 667 -24.50 6.92 9.87
N VAL A 668 -24.06 5.88 9.15
CA VAL A 668 -22.94 5.92 8.21
C VAL A 668 -23.51 5.66 6.82
N ASN A 669 -23.40 6.63 5.92
CA ASN A 669 -24.00 6.58 4.57
C ASN A 669 -25.50 6.22 4.60
N GLY A 670 -26.23 6.74 5.60
CA GLY A 670 -27.66 6.49 5.79
C GLY A 670 -28.02 5.16 6.49
N VAL A 671 -27.06 4.29 6.75
CA VAL A 671 -27.26 3.03 7.49
C VAL A 671 -26.96 3.28 8.96
N LYS A 672 -27.85 2.79 9.84
CA LYS A 672 -27.69 2.94 11.30
C LYS A 672 -26.44 2.20 11.76
N ALA A 673 -25.62 2.90 12.55
CA ALA A 673 -24.41 2.37 13.17
C ALA A 673 -24.57 2.29 14.70
N GLU A 674 -23.92 1.28 15.30
CA GLU A 674 -23.83 1.16 16.75
C GLU A 674 -22.64 1.94 17.28
N VAL A 675 -22.83 2.66 18.36
CA VAL A 675 -21.82 3.52 18.99
C VAL A 675 -21.45 2.96 20.35
N LEU A 676 -20.18 2.80 20.60
CA LEU A 676 -19.67 2.34 21.89
C LEU A 676 -18.94 3.47 22.62
N SER A 677 -19.34 3.75 23.85
CA SER A 677 -18.69 4.79 24.67
C SER A 677 -18.55 6.15 23.98
N ASN A 678 -19.59 6.56 23.24
CA ASN A 678 -19.61 7.79 22.44
C ASN A 678 -18.53 7.84 21.34
N MET A 679 -18.07 6.71 20.87
CA MET A 679 -17.12 6.60 19.77
C MET A 679 -17.61 5.61 18.73
N LEU A 680 -17.30 5.88 17.48
CA LEU A 680 -17.54 5.01 16.34
C LEU A 680 -16.25 4.89 15.54
N GLU A 681 -15.82 3.67 15.26
CA GLU A 681 -14.75 3.42 14.32
C GLU A 681 -15.33 3.18 12.93
N VAL A 682 -14.80 3.86 11.94
CA VAL A 682 -15.23 3.77 10.54
C VAL A 682 -14.02 3.42 9.68
N ILE A 683 -14.15 2.34 8.89
CA ILE A 683 -13.13 1.97 7.90
C ILE A 683 -13.43 2.72 6.61
N MET A 684 -12.41 3.36 6.06
CA MET A 684 -12.50 4.17 4.85
C MET A 684 -12.38 3.31 3.58
N ASP A 685 -13.42 2.59 3.24
CA ASP A 685 -13.56 1.78 2.00
C ASP A 685 -14.31 2.54 0.88
N ALA A 686 -14.89 3.69 1.22
CA ALA A 686 -15.58 4.64 0.33
C ALA A 686 -15.69 5.99 1.03
N ASP A 687 -16.18 7.03 0.32
CA ASP A 687 -16.58 8.27 0.98
C ASP A 687 -17.67 7.98 2.02
N LYS A 688 -17.45 8.44 3.24
CA LYS A 688 -18.37 8.20 4.35
C LYS A 688 -19.01 9.51 4.80
N THR A 689 -20.31 9.44 5.04
CA THR A 689 -21.05 10.52 5.68
C THR A 689 -21.62 9.98 6.99
N VAL A 690 -21.17 10.57 8.10
CA VAL A 690 -21.64 10.19 9.43
C VAL A 690 -22.52 11.31 9.97
N ILE A 691 -23.75 10.96 10.26
CA ILE A 691 -24.76 11.89 10.81
C ILE A 691 -25.18 11.40 12.18
N VAL A 692 -25.13 12.30 13.15
CA VAL A 692 -25.60 12.03 14.51
C VAL A 692 -26.82 12.89 14.85
N THR A 693 -27.78 12.32 15.54
CA THR A 693 -28.86 13.01 16.20
C THR A 693 -28.79 12.77 17.71
N TYR A 694 -29.15 13.78 18.47
CA TYR A 694 -29.18 13.72 19.93
C TYR A 694 -30.61 13.91 20.41
N LYS A 695 -30.99 13.21 21.47
CA LYS A 695 -32.29 13.37 22.16
C LYS A 695 -32.08 13.76 23.62
N SER A 696 -33.06 14.43 24.18
CA SER A 696 -33.02 14.78 25.59
C SER A 696 -33.15 13.53 26.48
N ILE A 697 -32.33 13.47 27.51
CA ILE A 697 -32.45 12.44 28.55
C ILE A 697 -33.65 12.79 29.40
N PRO A 698 -34.69 11.92 29.48
CA PRO A 698 -35.83 12.15 30.36
C PRO A 698 -35.35 12.24 31.81
N HIS A 699 -35.62 13.33 32.47
CA HIS A 699 -35.29 13.49 33.88
C HIS A 699 -36.48 14.09 34.64
N THR A 700 -36.60 13.77 35.91
CA THR A 700 -37.57 14.38 36.79
C THR A 700 -37.01 15.73 37.24
N HIS A 701 -37.79 16.79 37.03
CA HIS A 701 -37.40 18.13 37.46
C HIS A 701 -37.33 18.20 38.99
N ASN A 702 -36.15 18.45 39.50
CA ASN A 702 -35.94 18.75 40.91
C ASN A 702 -35.63 20.25 41.04
N HIS A 703 -36.69 21.02 41.31
CA HIS A 703 -36.58 22.43 41.55
C HIS A 703 -36.06 22.63 42.97
N GLY A 704 -34.89 23.21 43.13
CA GLY A 704 -34.30 23.48 44.44
C GLY A 704 -35.22 24.35 45.31
N THR A 705 -34.98 24.32 46.62
CA THR A 705 -35.77 25.11 47.59
C THR A 705 -35.29 26.57 47.68
N ALA A 706 -34.21 26.92 47.01
CA ALA A 706 -33.70 28.26 46.98
C ALA A 706 -34.38 29.10 45.89
N TRP A 707 -34.84 30.30 46.29
CA TRP A 707 -35.42 31.23 45.33
C TRP A 707 -34.36 31.84 44.42
N LYS A 708 -34.59 31.80 43.11
CA LYS A 708 -33.93 32.62 42.09
C LYS A 708 -34.84 33.81 41.75
N SER A 709 -34.25 34.90 41.33
CA SER A 709 -35.01 36.09 41.01
C SER A 709 -34.33 36.99 39.99
N ASP A 710 -35.13 37.73 39.27
CA ASP A 710 -34.74 38.85 38.43
C ASP A 710 -35.41 40.15 38.89
N ALA A 711 -35.41 41.20 38.11
CA ALA A 711 -36.04 42.48 38.48
C ALA A 711 -37.58 42.41 38.58
N GLY A 712 -38.25 41.43 37.96
CA GLY A 712 -39.70 41.30 37.91
C GLY A 712 -40.25 40.17 38.76
N ASN A 713 -39.61 39.02 38.78
CA ASN A 713 -40.17 37.80 39.34
C ASN A 713 -39.15 37.00 40.18
N HIS A 714 -39.65 36.05 40.94
CA HIS A 714 -38.87 35.00 41.58
C HIS A 714 -39.44 33.64 41.23
N TRP A 715 -38.56 32.59 41.28
CA TRP A 715 -38.92 31.21 40.95
C TRP A 715 -37.98 30.22 41.63
N HIS A 716 -38.39 28.97 41.67
CA HIS A 716 -37.50 27.84 41.92
C HIS A 716 -37.04 27.27 40.57
N GLU A 717 -35.72 27.00 40.40
CA GLU A 717 -35.14 26.56 39.19
C GLU A 717 -34.53 25.18 39.31
N CYS A 718 -34.83 24.33 38.35
CA CYS A 718 -34.14 23.05 38.13
C CYS A 718 -32.78 23.32 37.46
N PRO A 719 -31.70 22.54 37.73
CA PRO A 719 -30.44 22.66 37.03
C PRO A 719 -30.52 22.62 35.51
N CYS A 720 -31.59 22.07 34.93
CA CYS A 720 -31.87 22.07 33.50
C CYS A 720 -32.43 23.39 32.95
N GLY A 721 -32.74 24.34 33.84
CA GLY A 721 -33.30 25.65 33.48
C GLY A 721 -34.83 25.72 33.54
N ASP A 722 -35.53 24.59 33.84
CA ASP A 722 -36.96 24.63 34.07
C ASP A 722 -37.33 25.37 35.35
N ARG A 723 -38.37 26.17 35.32
CA ARG A 723 -38.77 27.08 36.40
C ARG A 723 -40.15 26.75 36.90
N LYS A 724 -40.27 26.67 38.22
CA LYS A 724 -41.53 26.44 38.91
C LYS A 724 -41.81 27.59 39.92
N ASP A 725 -43.05 27.76 40.24
CA ASP A 725 -43.51 28.74 41.20
C ASP A 725 -43.13 30.20 40.85
N ILE A 726 -43.19 30.52 39.57
CA ILE A 726 -42.86 31.85 39.06
C ILE A 726 -43.93 32.84 39.56
N ALA A 727 -43.53 33.83 40.34
CA ALA A 727 -44.42 34.86 40.81
C ALA A 727 -43.75 36.25 40.86
N ALA A 728 -44.52 37.27 40.65
CA ALA A 728 -44.06 38.65 40.76
C ALA A 728 -43.61 38.99 42.19
N HIS A 729 -42.66 39.87 42.36
CA HIS A 729 -42.20 40.31 43.68
C HIS A 729 -43.30 41.03 44.47
N SER A 730 -43.51 40.63 45.73
CA SER A 730 -44.32 41.35 46.70
C SER A 730 -43.38 42.11 47.64
N PHE A 731 -43.30 43.41 47.46
CA PHE A 731 -42.36 44.25 48.21
C PHE A 731 -42.91 44.82 49.49
N LYS A 732 -42.03 44.90 50.49
CA LYS A 732 -42.23 45.71 51.68
C LYS A 732 -41.06 46.68 51.84
N TRP A 733 -41.37 47.83 52.44
CA TRP A 733 -40.32 48.80 52.81
C TRP A 733 -39.53 48.29 54.01
N VAL A 734 -38.23 48.28 53.89
CA VAL A 734 -37.28 48.04 54.97
C VAL A 734 -36.39 49.25 55.10
N ILE A 735 -36.33 49.74 56.36
CA ILE A 735 -35.51 50.93 56.66
C ILE A 735 -34.07 50.40 56.90
N ASP A 736 -33.16 50.84 56.09
CA ASP A 736 -31.72 50.47 56.20
C ASP A 736 -31.02 51.37 57.24
N LYS A 737 -31.46 52.58 57.25
CA LYS A 737 -30.92 53.59 58.16
C LYS A 737 -32.00 54.66 58.55
N GLU A 738 -32.29 54.79 59.85
CA GLU A 738 -33.22 55.78 60.34
C GLU A 738 -32.69 57.19 60.07
N PRO A 739 -33.56 58.07 59.62
CA PRO A 739 -33.18 59.51 59.47
C PRO A 739 -33.06 60.21 60.85
N THR A 740 -32.01 60.90 61.07
CA THR A 740 -31.78 61.78 62.26
C THR A 740 -32.18 63.20 61.92
N ALA A 741 -32.14 64.08 62.89
CA ALA A 741 -32.51 65.54 62.71
C ALA A 741 -31.61 66.21 61.66
N THR A 742 -30.39 65.76 61.44
CA THR A 742 -29.40 66.34 60.52
C THR A 742 -28.93 65.49 59.40
N ARG A 743 -29.30 64.17 59.36
CA ARG A 743 -28.85 63.26 58.33
C ARG A 743 -30.01 62.51 57.74
N LYS A 744 -29.97 62.36 56.39
CA LYS A 744 -30.94 61.53 55.64
C LYS A 744 -30.79 60.09 56.06
N GLY A 745 -31.87 59.35 56.17
CA GLY A 745 -31.94 57.90 56.27
C GLY A 745 -32.03 57.26 54.90
N SER A 746 -32.08 55.98 54.88
CA SER A 746 -32.31 55.19 53.64
C SER A 746 -33.25 53.99 53.89
N LYS A 747 -34.03 53.70 52.93
CA LYS A 747 -34.88 52.51 52.90
C LYS A 747 -34.89 51.85 51.55
N HIS A 748 -35.08 50.59 51.48
CA HIS A 748 -35.27 49.89 50.25
C HIS A 748 -36.52 49.07 50.27
N GLU A 749 -37.00 48.70 49.07
CA GLU A 749 -38.05 47.69 48.96
C GLU A 749 -37.44 46.30 48.89
N GLU A 750 -37.80 45.41 49.80
CA GLU A 750 -37.36 44.02 49.83
C GLU A 750 -38.52 43.09 49.59
N CYS A 751 -38.37 42.12 48.68
CA CYS A 751 -39.36 41.12 48.40
C CYS A 751 -39.59 40.23 49.64
N THR A 752 -40.84 40.09 50.05
CA THR A 752 -41.22 39.34 51.27
C THR A 752 -41.04 37.83 51.12
N VAL A 753 -40.86 37.34 49.88
CA VAL A 753 -40.75 35.91 49.57
C VAL A 753 -39.29 35.53 49.31
N CYS A 754 -38.60 36.17 48.40
CA CYS A 754 -37.25 35.78 47.93
C CYS A 754 -36.12 36.68 48.42
N GLY A 755 -36.45 37.80 49.12
CA GLY A 755 -35.45 38.72 49.64
C GLY A 755 -34.79 39.62 48.56
N TYR A 756 -35.27 39.65 47.31
CA TYR A 756 -34.76 40.56 46.28
C TYR A 756 -34.94 42.02 46.70
N LYS A 757 -33.89 42.80 46.59
CA LYS A 757 -33.83 44.20 47.07
C LYS A 757 -33.75 45.18 45.89
N LYS A 758 -34.64 46.16 45.89
CA LYS A 758 -34.51 47.32 45.01
C LYS A 758 -33.51 48.31 45.56
N ALA A 759 -33.05 49.16 44.71
CA ALA A 759 -32.11 50.23 45.12
C ALA A 759 -32.70 51.08 46.27
N ALA A 760 -31.88 51.34 47.26
CA ALA A 760 -32.28 52.15 48.46
C ALA A 760 -32.63 53.58 48.08
N VAL A 761 -33.69 54.06 48.58
CA VAL A 761 -34.11 55.49 48.46
C VAL A 761 -33.88 56.25 49.73
N ALA A 762 -33.52 57.52 49.62
CA ALA A 762 -33.26 58.32 50.79
C ALA A 762 -34.53 58.68 51.54
N ILE A 763 -34.50 58.61 52.88
CA ILE A 763 -35.51 59.16 53.76
C ILE A 763 -35.06 60.53 54.19
N PRO A 764 -35.87 61.67 54.02
CA PRO A 764 -35.43 63.02 54.39
C PRO A 764 -35.14 63.11 55.89
N ALA A 765 -34.20 63.93 56.28
CA ALA A 765 -33.87 64.24 57.67
C ALA A 765 -35.12 64.91 58.38
N LYS A 766 -35.35 64.60 59.70
CA LYS A 766 -36.52 65.00 60.46
C LYS A 766 -36.51 66.47 60.82
N GLY A 767 -35.84 67.33 60.12
CA GLY A 767 -35.76 68.78 60.50
C GLY A 767 -35.60 69.73 59.33
N SER A 768 -36.61 69.85 58.49
CA SER A 768 -36.74 70.93 57.54
C SER A 768 -38.13 71.03 57.03
N THR A 769 -38.94 71.90 57.69
CA THR A 769 -40.21 72.43 57.20
C THR A 769 -39.93 73.46 56.13
N VAL A 770 -40.38 73.35 54.93
CA VAL A 770 -40.90 74.37 54.06
C VAL A 770 -41.97 73.80 53.13
N LYS A 771 -43.05 74.47 53.07
CA LYS A 771 -44.37 74.28 52.55
C LYS A 771 -44.39 74.53 51.02
N PRO A 772 -45.41 73.99 50.30
CA PRO A 772 -45.40 73.80 48.88
C PRO A 772 -45.94 75.00 48.09
N SER A 773 -45.63 75.06 46.82
CA SER A 773 -46.45 75.86 45.88
C SER A 773 -46.61 75.13 44.56
N ASP A 774 -47.81 74.81 44.33
CA ASP A 774 -48.65 74.90 43.14
C ASP A 774 -48.20 74.26 41.78
N GLN A 775 -49.05 73.34 41.40
CA GLN A 775 -49.41 73.01 40.08
C GLN A 775 -49.74 74.18 39.16
N PRO A 776 -50.00 74.17 37.86
CA PRO A 776 -50.32 72.96 37.01
C PRO A 776 -49.77 73.01 35.59
N ASP A 777 -49.97 71.97 34.92
CA ASP A 777 -50.84 71.74 33.76
C ASP A 777 -50.19 71.18 32.49
N LYS A 778 -50.73 70.09 32.08
CA LYS A 778 -51.18 69.62 30.76
C LYS A 778 -50.22 69.44 29.64
N SER A 779 -50.39 68.27 29.18
CA SER A 779 -50.71 67.82 27.81
C SER A 779 -49.53 67.28 27.01
N GLY A 780 -49.71 66.10 26.57
CA GLY A 780 -49.73 65.82 25.19
C GLY A 780 -48.89 64.60 24.75
N LYS A 781 -49.56 63.52 24.72
CA LYS A 781 -49.53 62.53 23.63
C LYS A 781 -48.24 62.03 22.98
N THR A 782 -48.24 60.78 22.93
CA THR A 782 -47.96 59.83 21.83
C THR A 782 -46.55 59.30 21.65
N ALA A 783 -46.56 57.98 21.86
CA ALA A 783 -46.06 56.92 21.00
C ALA A 783 -44.60 56.99 20.53
N SER A 784 -43.88 56.05 20.88
CA SER A 784 -43.37 55.02 19.88
C SER A 784 -42.22 54.22 20.45
N SER A 785 -42.36 52.98 20.33
CA SER A 785 -41.34 51.97 20.43
C SER A 785 -40.01 52.37 19.81
N ASN A 786 -38.91 52.08 20.45
CA ASN A 786 -37.66 51.77 19.75
C ASN A 786 -36.88 50.71 20.51
N THR A 787 -36.86 49.57 19.90
CA THR A 787 -35.92 48.48 20.08
C THR A 787 -34.53 48.99 19.74
N GLY A 788 -33.65 49.05 20.71
CA GLY A 788 -32.23 49.28 20.52
C GLY A 788 -31.48 47.99 20.53
N ASP A 789 -31.20 47.51 19.37
CA ASP A 789 -30.27 46.41 19.08
C ASP A 789 -28.83 46.93 19.28
N SER A 790 -28.12 46.37 20.26
CA SER A 790 -26.69 46.59 20.41
C SER A 790 -25.92 45.47 19.75
N SER A 791 -25.76 45.53 18.44
CA SER A 791 -24.82 44.69 17.70
C SER A 791 -23.38 45.14 17.90
N ASN A 792 -22.59 44.22 18.37
CA ASN A 792 -21.14 44.34 18.60
C ASN A 792 -20.39 44.34 17.24
N PRO A 793 -19.55 45.32 16.91
CA PRO A 793 -18.98 45.50 15.57
C PRO A 793 -17.71 44.69 15.32
N VAL A 794 -17.43 43.60 16.02
CA VAL A 794 -16.17 42.85 15.87
C VAL A 794 -16.31 41.56 15.00
N LEU A 795 -17.49 41.25 14.45
CA LEU A 795 -17.72 39.97 13.76
C LEU A 795 -17.88 40.09 12.22
N TRP A 796 -17.51 41.20 11.59
CA TRP A 796 -17.72 41.42 10.16
C TRP A 796 -16.44 41.55 9.31
N SER A 797 -15.26 41.20 9.85
CA SER A 797 -14.02 41.23 9.06
C SER A 797 -13.48 39.89 8.58
N ALA A 798 -14.24 38.81 8.69
CA ALA A 798 -13.76 37.45 8.31
C ALA A 798 -14.50 36.82 7.13
N LEU A 799 -15.29 37.55 6.36
CA LEU A 799 -16.09 36.97 5.26
C LEU A 799 -16.03 37.75 3.94
N LEU A 800 -14.79 38.09 3.51
CA LEU A 800 -14.61 38.73 2.20
C LEU A 800 -13.28 38.36 1.52
N PHE A 801 -12.97 37.08 1.42
CA PHE A 801 -11.93 36.56 0.51
C PHE A 801 -12.26 35.15 0.00
N ILE A 802 -13.42 34.94 -0.58
CA ILE A 802 -13.63 33.79 -1.48
C ILE A 802 -14.62 34.22 -2.56
N SER A 803 -14.12 34.83 -3.60
CA SER A 803 -14.65 34.79 -4.98
C SER A 803 -13.82 35.68 -5.88
N GLY A 804 -12.99 35.13 -6.70
CA GLY A 804 -12.20 35.88 -7.68
C GLY A 804 -11.27 34.95 -8.43
N GLY A 805 -11.82 33.94 -9.11
CA GLY A 805 -11.08 33.22 -10.13
C GLY A 805 -10.84 34.15 -11.31
N ALA A 806 -9.59 34.42 -11.60
CA ALA A 806 -9.20 35.04 -12.86
C ALA A 806 -8.13 34.22 -13.50
N VAL A 807 -8.49 33.65 -14.64
CA VAL A 807 -7.61 33.12 -15.67
C VAL A 807 -6.60 34.17 -16.05
N ILE A 808 -5.31 33.92 -15.84
CA ILE A 808 -4.25 34.71 -16.45
C ILE A 808 -3.41 33.79 -17.31
N GLY A 809 -3.49 34.03 -18.61
CA GLY A 809 -2.65 33.45 -19.61
C GLY A 809 -1.18 33.81 -19.41
N THR A 810 -0.33 32.84 -19.54
CA THR A 810 1.12 32.97 -19.46
C THR A 810 1.65 33.69 -20.68
N THR A 811 2.13 34.90 -20.48
CA THR A 811 3.04 35.58 -21.41
C THR A 811 4.47 35.33 -20.92
N VAL A 812 5.25 34.66 -21.71
CA VAL A 812 6.69 34.45 -21.49
C VAL A 812 7.41 35.81 -21.71
N VAL A 813 7.98 36.34 -20.64
CA VAL A 813 8.90 37.45 -20.70
C VAL A 813 10.24 36.97 -20.16
N SER A 814 11.22 36.84 -21.05
CA SER A 814 12.60 36.59 -20.65
C SER A 814 13.16 37.90 -20.06
N GLN A 815 13.46 37.90 -18.78
CA GLN A 815 14.18 38.98 -18.15
C GLN A 815 15.66 38.62 -18.00
N LYS A 816 16.52 39.36 -18.70
CA LYS A 816 17.96 39.42 -18.44
C LYS A 816 18.19 40.24 -17.16
N LYS A 817 18.67 39.62 -16.11
CA LYS A 817 19.13 40.33 -14.92
C LYS A 817 20.54 40.84 -15.16
N LYS A 818 20.72 42.15 -15.31
CA LYS A 818 22.02 42.82 -15.17
C LYS A 818 22.29 43.08 -13.70
N TYR A 819 23.37 42.54 -13.20
CA TYR A 819 23.93 42.97 -11.93
C TYR A 819 24.63 44.32 -12.13
N ASN A 820 24.12 45.37 -11.52
CA ASN A 820 24.85 46.65 -11.35
C ASN A 820 25.47 46.66 -9.96
N ARG A 821 26.79 46.75 -9.94
CA ARG A 821 27.54 47.20 -8.75
C ARG A 821 27.39 48.69 -8.61
N SER A 822 27.09 49.16 -7.42
CA SER A 822 27.56 50.42 -6.86
C SER A 822 28.07 50.18 -5.46
#